data_49a7f2efffb35fdd9cf371ee77a2ae67
#
_entry.id   49a7f2efffb35fdd9cf371ee77a2ae67
#
_cell.length_a   1.000
_cell.length_b   1.000
_cell.length_c   1.000
_cell.angle_alpha   90.00
_cell.angle_beta   90.00
_cell.angle_gamma   90.00
#
_symmetry.space_group_name_H-M   'P 1'
#
loop_
_entity.id
_entity.type
_entity.pdbx_description
1 polymer ?
#
loop_
_entity_poly.entity_id
_entity_poly.type
_entity_poly.pdbx_seq_one_letter_code
_entity_poly.pdbx_strand_id
1 'polypeptide(L)'
;DISERKIFVLHDGPPYANGNLHIGHALNKILKDFVVRSQQVLGNDSIYVPGWDCHGLPIEWKIEEKYREKGRSKEDVPINKLREDCRDFASHWIEIQKEEFKRLGVTGDWDNPYSTMDYNSEAVIADEFVKLVMKGVVYRGSKPVMWSPVEKTALAEAEIEYRDHRSTTIWVRFSIADGDLKGSDIVIWTTTPWTIPSNKAVAFNKSIKYGLYEIEEVQDESWAKPKNTIILADKLAEQTMEKSRVTKYKKIRELSLDDFNEITLNHPFSKLEGAESFWDYAVPLVEADHVTDDAGTGFVHIAPSHGAEDFEVFLKRGWLSRMTNNVEDDSSFSIAVPFFKGLQIFNKKGKEGEANRAVIQKLIEANKLIARGILEHSYPHSWRSRAPVIFRNTPQWFVNIDKDLKDGKDEFGKTIRERALHSIDKLVEWVPKSGRNRLHSMVSTRPDWVLSRQRAWGVPLTCFIKKGLGPDHEDFILKDEKLNERLADILKKEGADAWFQEGAKERFLEGLYSPDDYEQVMDILDVWFDSGSTHAYVLRDRADGKWPADLYLEGTDQHRGFFHSSLLQSCGTQGQAPYQGVLTHGFILDEKGFKMSKSLGNTVSPQQVIKQFGADILRLWVAQSDYTVDLRIGNEILKGVTDSYRKLRNTVRFLLGNLGTYSDQEDIAYNELPNLEKYILHRVCEVDEKIRSSYQDYSFQSVFQTYFQFCTQDLSSFYFDIRKDVLYCDSENSLKRRATLKVLDILFFRLTTWFSPILPFTMEEVYLERFPEEGNSVHLLDIPSNEKDWYNPKHVNHWDKIRNVRRVVTGAIEVLRQDKVIGSSLEACPTIYIKDKELFDIIKSVDMSEVCITSSINVEFSPTSIADACFTLDDVPDVGVICKKAQGKKCQRCWTLNLPVEKSEGDDLCDRCKQAVI
;
A
#
# COMPACT_ATOMS: atom_id res chain seq x y z
N ASP A 1 27.43 8.79 -20.51
CA ASP A 1 27.62 7.34 -20.66
C ASP A 1 26.86 6.62 -19.54
N ILE A 2 25.89 5.76 -19.89
CA ILE A 2 25.06 5.01 -18.94
C ILE A 2 25.92 4.08 -18.06
N SER A 3 27.06 3.60 -18.59
CA SER A 3 27.94 2.67 -17.88
C SER A 3 28.61 3.24 -16.63
N GLU A 4 28.63 4.57 -16.46
CA GLU A 4 29.20 5.25 -15.27
C GLU A 4 28.16 5.64 -14.23
N ARG A 5 26.86 5.44 -14.49
CA ARG A 5 25.79 5.81 -13.57
C ARG A 5 25.63 4.79 -12.45
N LYS A 6 25.29 5.26 -11.27
CA LYS A 6 24.92 4.39 -10.16
C LYS A 6 23.58 3.71 -10.48
N ILE A 7 23.56 2.38 -10.40
CA ILE A 7 22.36 1.58 -10.59
C ILE A 7 21.43 1.79 -9.38
N PHE A 8 20.18 2.13 -9.69
CA PHE A 8 19.08 2.19 -8.74
C PHE A 8 17.95 1.26 -9.21
N VAL A 9 17.59 0.28 -8.39
CA VAL A 9 16.54 -0.70 -8.71
C VAL A 9 15.34 -0.49 -7.81
N LEU A 10 14.22 -0.10 -8.42
CA LEU A 10 12.90 -0.17 -7.81
C LEU A 10 12.25 -1.49 -8.23
N HIS A 11 11.99 -2.38 -7.27
CA HIS A 11 11.34 -3.65 -7.56
C HIS A 11 9.83 -3.53 -7.50
N ASP A 12 9.17 -4.13 -8.48
CA ASP A 12 7.71 -4.13 -8.59
C ASP A 12 7.10 -5.31 -7.83
N GLY A 13 6.22 -5.03 -6.88
CA GLY A 13 5.29 -6.02 -6.36
C GLY A 13 4.25 -6.33 -7.42
N PRO A 14 4.17 -7.60 -7.88
CA PRO A 14 3.38 -7.92 -9.06
C PRO A 14 1.88 -7.82 -8.81
N PRO A 15 1.14 -7.01 -9.58
CA PRO A 15 -0.31 -7.02 -9.54
C PRO A 15 -0.89 -8.34 -10.07
N TYR A 16 -2.09 -8.69 -9.64
CA TYR A 16 -2.81 -9.84 -10.17
C TYR A 16 -3.32 -9.61 -11.59
N ALA A 17 -3.12 -10.62 -12.45
CA ALA A 17 -3.60 -10.63 -13.83
C ALA A 17 -5.07 -11.08 -13.92
N ASN A 18 -6.01 -10.30 -13.38
CA ASN A 18 -7.42 -10.74 -13.28
C ASN A 18 -8.48 -9.66 -13.46
N GLY A 19 -8.18 -8.55 -14.13
CA GLY A 19 -9.14 -7.47 -14.39
C GLY A 19 -8.48 -6.18 -14.84
N ASN A 20 -9.28 -5.19 -15.20
CA ASN A 20 -8.80 -3.84 -15.51
C ASN A 20 -8.21 -3.17 -14.26
N LEU A 21 -7.36 -2.19 -14.48
CA LEU A 21 -6.78 -1.39 -13.41
C LEU A 21 -7.86 -0.63 -12.64
N HIS A 22 -7.75 -0.61 -11.34
CA HIS A 22 -8.50 0.30 -10.48
C HIS A 22 -7.63 1.48 -10.05
N ILE A 23 -8.24 2.47 -9.43
CA ILE A 23 -7.55 3.72 -9.06
C ILE A 23 -6.35 3.49 -8.09
N GLY A 24 -6.39 2.45 -7.26
CA GLY A 24 -5.28 2.06 -6.39
C GLY A 24 -4.07 1.57 -7.18
N HIS A 25 -4.26 0.80 -8.25
CA HIS A 25 -3.18 0.43 -9.17
C HIS A 25 -2.58 1.66 -9.85
N ALA A 26 -3.41 2.62 -10.25
CA ALA A 26 -2.94 3.87 -10.86
C ALA A 26 -2.06 4.67 -9.88
N LEU A 27 -2.50 4.86 -8.63
CA LEU A 27 -1.71 5.52 -7.60
C LEU A 27 -0.35 4.82 -7.41
N ASN A 28 -0.37 3.51 -7.22
CA ASN A 28 0.83 2.71 -7.00
C ASN A 28 1.85 2.86 -8.13
N LYS A 29 1.41 2.65 -9.37
CA LYS A 29 2.30 2.70 -10.54
C LYS A 29 2.76 4.11 -10.89
N ILE A 30 1.93 5.13 -10.67
CA ILE A 30 2.33 6.53 -10.84
C ILE A 30 3.44 6.89 -9.83
N LEU A 31 3.30 6.48 -8.56
CA LEU A 31 4.35 6.71 -7.55
C LEU A 31 5.65 6.00 -7.90
N LYS A 32 5.57 4.75 -8.37
CA LYS A 32 6.74 4.00 -8.86
C LYS A 32 7.42 4.74 -10.03
N ASP A 33 6.64 5.22 -10.98
CA ASP A 33 7.15 5.97 -12.12
C ASP A 33 7.78 7.31 -11.70
N PHE A 34 7.21 7.99 -10.71
CA PHE A 34 7.83 9.19 -10.12
C PHE A 34 9.23 8.89 -9.56
N VAL A 35 9.36 7.79 -8.82
CA VAL A 35 10.66 7.35 -8.29
C VAL A 35 11.63 7.05 -9.43
N VAL A 36 11.23 6.18 -10.38
CA VAL A 36 12.11 5.76 -11.47
C VAL A 36 12.59 6.95 -12.30
N ARG A 37 11.69 7.81 -12.74
CA ARG A 37 12.03 8.99 -13.54
C ARG A 37 12.83 10.02 -12.74
N SER A 38 12.50 10.22 -11.45
CA SER A 38 13.26 11.16 -10.62
C SER A 38 14.69 10.70 -10.39
N GLN A 39 14.90 9.41 -10.17
CA GLN A 39 16.25 8.84 -10.05
C GLN A 39 17.03 9.01 -11.36
N GLN A 40 16.38 8.83 -12.50
CA GLN A 40 16.98 8.98 -13.80
C GLN A 40 17.40 10.43 -14.07
N VAL A 41 16.53 11.41 -13.84
CA VAL A 41 16.89 12.84 -14.06
C VAL A 41 17.91 13.36 -13.05
N LEU A 42 18.10 12.68 -11.92
CA LEU A 42 19.16 12.91 -10.93
C LEU A 42 20.51 12.29 -11.32
N GLY A 43 20.57 11.55 -12.44
CA GLY A 43 21.79 10.97 -12.98
C GLY A 43 22.06 9.52 -12.58
N ASN A 44 21.09 8.81 -12.00
CA ASN A 44 21.18 7.37 -11.75
C ASN A 44 20.71 6.58 -12.97
N ASP A 45 21.18 5.33 -13.10
CA ASP A 45 20.61 4.35 -13.99
C ASP A 45 19.48 3.63 -13.24
N SER A 46 18.26 4.07 -13.52
CA SER A 46 17.07 3.59 -12.78
C SER A 46 16.39 2.46 -13.52
N ILE A 47 16.46 1.27 -12.93
CA ILE A 47 15.93 0.05 -13.50
C ILE A 47 14.57 -0.26 -12.87
N TYR A 48 13.58 -0.52 -13.71
CA TYR A 48 12.25 -0.96 -13.33
C TYR A 48 11.73 -2.02 -14.29
N VAL A 49 11.57 -3.23 -13.77
CA VAL A 49 11.01 -4.37 -14.53
C VAL A 49 9.59 -4.63 -14.03
N PRO A 50 8.56 -4.37 -14.85
CA PRO A 50 7.18 -4.66 -14.48
C PRO A 50 6.95 -6.16 -14.43
N GLY A 51 5.99 -6.59 -13.60
CA GLY A 51 5.66 -8.00 -13.50
C GLY A 51 4.22 -8.25 -13.10
N TRP A 52 3.81 -9.53 -13.13
CA TRP A 52 2.46 -9.98 -12.80
C TRP A 52 2.45 -11.23 -11.93
N ASP A 53 1.52 -11.24 -10.97
CA ASP A 53 1.16 -12.42 -10.23
C ASP A 53 -0.01 -13.13 -10.94
N CYS A 54 0.19 -14.41 -11.25
CA CYS A 54 -0.69 -15.14 -12.16
C CYS A 54 -1.28 -16.40 -11.55
N HIS A 55 -0.82 -16.84 -10.38
CA HIS A 55 -1.23 -18.08 -9.75
C HIS A 55 -2.28 -17.89 -8.66
N GLY A 56 -2.80 -19.00 -8.18
CA GLY A 56 -3.60 -19.08 -6.97
C GLY A 56 -5.10 -18.92 -7.19
N LEU A 57 -5.77 -18.86 -6.06
CA LEU A 57 -7.20 -18.86 -5.94
C LEU A 57 -7.94 -17.79 -6.76
N PRO A 58 -7.47 -16.52 -6.88
CA PRO A 58 -8.25 -15.51 -7.58
C PRO A 58 -8.52 -15.82 -9.05
N ILE A 59 -7.57 -16.43 -9.73
CA ILE A 59 -7.68 -16.80 -11.15
C ILE A 59 -8.39 -18.15 -11.30
N GLU A 60 -7.98 -19.14 -10.54
CA GLU A 60 -8.64 -20.46 -10.55
C GLU A 60 -10.13 -20.35 -10.28
N TRP A 61 -10.53 -19.53 -9.29
CA TRP A 61 -11.93 -19.29 -8.97
C TRP A 61 -12.72 -18.70 -10.13
N LYS A 62 -12.11 -17.80 -10.91
CA LYS A 62 -12.75 -17.23 -12.11
C LYS A 62 -12.97 -18.28 -13.20
N ILE A 63 -12.04 -19.18 -13.37
CA ILE A 63 -12.18 -20.29 -14.31
C ILE A 63 -13.25 -21.27 -13.83
N GLU A 64 -13.27 -21.60 -12.53
CA GLU A 64 -14.35 -22.42 -11.95
C GLU A 64 -15.73 -21.77 -12.11
N GLU A 65 -15.85 -20.44 -11.95
CA GLU A 65 -17.11 -19.73 -12.24
C GLU A 65 -17.56 -19.96 -13.69
N LYS A 66 -16.63 -19.82 -14.67
CA LYS A 66 -16.91 -20.07 -16.09
C LYS A 66 -17.35 -21.53 -16.36
N TYR A 67 -16.77 -22.49 -15.64
CA TYR A 67 -17.19 -23.90 -15.76
C TYR A 67 -18.59 -24.09 -15.18
N ARG A 68 -18.89 -23.54 -14.02
CA ARG A 68 -20.24 -23.63 -13.41
C ARG A 68 -21.32 -22.98 -14.28
N GLU A 69 -21.03 -21.86 -14.94
CA GLU A 69 -21.93 -21.22 -15.88
C GLU A 69 -22.26 -22.14 -17.09
N LYS A 70 -21.32 -23.02 -17.45
CA LYS A 70 -21.51 -24.04 -18.48
C LYS A 70 -22.04 -25.37 -17.96
N GLY A 71 -22.45 -25.45 -16.69
CA GLY A 71 -22.97 -26.66 -16.05
C GLY A 71 -21.92 -27.74 -15.77
N ARG A 72 -20.62 -27.38 -15.72
CA ARG A 72 -19.51 -28.29 -15.41
C ARG A 72 -18.94 -28.01 -14.04
N SER A 73 -18.41 -29.07 -13.40
CA SER A 73 -17.56 -28.94 -12.21
C SER A 73 -16.07 -28.94 -12.60
N LYS A 74 -15.20 -28.40 -11.76
CA LYS A 74 -13.75 -28.49 -12.01
C LYS A 74 -13.24 -29.93 -11.93
N GLU A 75 -13.90 -30.77 -11.13
CA GLU A 75 -13.56 -32.20 -10.99
C GLU A 75 -13.79 -32.99 -12.28
N ASP A 76 -14.62 -32.47 -13.19
CA ASP A 76 -14.88 -33.07 -14.50
C ASP A 76 -13.83 -32.69 -15.55
N VAL A 77 -12.87 -31.84 -15.21
CA VAL A 77 -11.86 -31.30 -16.13
C VAL A 77 -10.48 -31.83 -15.74
N PRO A 78 -9.67 -32.34 -16.70
CA PRO A 78 -8.30 -32.74 -16.44
C PRO A 78 -7.50 -31.58 -15.87
N ILE A 79 -6.64 -31.85 -14.85
CA ILE A 79 -5.91 -30.81 -14.11
C ILE A 79 -5.07 -29.89 -15.01
N ASN A 80 -4.37 -30.47 -16.02
CA ASN A 80 -3.56 -29.66 -16.93
C ASN A 80 -4.41 -28.82 -17.88
N LYS A 81 -5.66 -29.22 -18.18
CA LYS A 81 -6.60 -28.37 -18.94
C LYS A 81 -7.09 -27.19 -18.11
N LEU A 82 -7.39 -27.40 -16.84
CA LEU A 82 -7.72 -26.33 -15.91
C LEU A 82 -6.56 -25.33 -15.80
N ARG A 83 -5.33 -25.84 -15.71
CA ARG A 83 -4.11 -25.01 -15.62
C ARG A 83 -3.88 -24.21 -16.91
N GLU A 84 -4.09 -24.82 -18.07
CA GLU A 84 -4.03 -24.14 -19.36
C GLU A 84 -5.06 -22.99 -19.45
N ASP A 85 -6.31 -23.25 -19.08
CA ASP A 85 -7.37 -22.24 -19.08
C ASP A 85 -7.08 -21.09 -18.10
N CYS A 86 -6.44 -21.35 -16.96
CA CYS A 86 -5.97 -20.33 -16.02
C CYS A 86 -4.82 -19.49 -16.62
N ARG A 87 -3.86 -20.13 -17.27
CA ARG A 87 -2.72 -19.48 -17.95
C ARG A 87 -3.20 -18.55 -19.05
N ASP A 88 -4.13 -19.02 -19.89
CA ASP A 88 -4.72 -18.22 -20.97
C ASP A 88 -5.48 -16.99 -20.41
N PHE A 89 -6.21 -17.19 -19.32
CA PHE A 89 -6.92 -16.12 -18.67
C PHE A 89 -5.97 -15.05 -18.12
N ALA A 90 -4.89 -15.45 -17.45
CA ALA A 90 -3.88 -14.54 -16.92
C ALA A 90 -3.17 -13.80 -18.06
N SER A 91 -2.76 -14.49 -19.13
CA SER A 91 -2.10 -13.89 -20.29
C SER A 91 -2.95 -12.80 -20.93
N HIS A 92 -4.25 -13.05 -21.09
CA HIS A 92 -5.20 -12.06 -21.60
C HIS A 92 -5.21 -10.76 -20.76
N TRP A 93 -5.24 -10.88 -19.43
CA TRP A 93 -5.27 -9.72 -18.56
C TRP A 93 -3.92 -9.01 -18.44
N ILE A 94 -2.80 -9.71 -18.56
CA ILE A 94 -1.47 -9.10 -18.64
C ILE A 94 -1.42 -8.10 -19.80
N GLU A 95 -1.84 -8.50 -21.01
CA GLU A 95 -1.78 -7.60 -22.17
C GLU A 95 -2.68 -6.37 -21.99
N ILE A 96 -3.87 -6.52 -21.44
CA ILE A 96 -4.75 -5.38 -21.14
C ILE A 96 -4.12 -4.45 -20.12
N GLN A 97 -3.66 -4.97 -18.99
CA GLN A 97 -3.08 -4.16 -17.92
C GLN A 97 -1.77 -3.48 -18.38
N LYS A 98 -0.96 -4.15 -19.21
CA LYS A 98 0.25 -3.58 -19.81
C LYS A 98 -0.06 -2.30 -20.59
N GLU A 99 -1.07 -2.34 -21.44
CA GLU A 99 -1.50 -1.16 -22.21
C GLU A 99 -2.10 -0.07 -21.32
N GLU A 100 -2.86 -0.45 -20.30
CA GLU A 100 -3.40 0.50 -19.33
C GLU A 100 -2.29 1.19 -18.51
N PHE A 101 -1.23 0.47 -18.10
CA PHE A 101 -0.07 1.06 -17.42
C PHE A 101 0.74 1.98 -18.32
N LYS A 102 0.99 1.57 -19.56
CA LYS A 102 1.64 2.44 -20.56
C LYS A 102 0.85 3.73 -20.79
N ARG A 103 -0.49 3.64 -20.81
CA ARG A 103 -1.36 4.80 -20.99
C ARG A 103 -1.31 5.77 -19.80
N LEU A 104 -0.96 5.31 -18.60
CA LEU A 104 -0.66 6.15 -17.43
C LEU A 104 0.69 6.88 -17.54
N GLY A 105 1.51 6.56 -18.52
CA GLY A 105 2.85 7.11 -18.70
C GLY A 105 3.92 6.40 -17.88
N VAL A 106 3.65 5.18 -17.41
CA VAL A 106 4.61 4.40 -16.63
C VAL A 106 5.73 3.89 -17.53
N THR A 107 6.97 4.25 -17.22
CA THR A 107 8.17 3.74 -17.90
C THR A 107 8.60 2.40 -17.27
N GLY A 108 9.29 1.57 -18.05
CA GLY A 108 9.79 0.28 -17.60
C GLY A 108 10.19 -0.61 -18.78
N ASP A 109 10.80 -1.75 -18.48
CA ASP A 109 11.12 -2.78 -19.49
C ASP A 109 9.87 -3.59 -19.86
N TRP A 110 9.00 -2.99 -20.66
CA TRP A 110 7.73 -3.59 -21.10
C TRP A 110 7.91 -4.71 -22.12
N ASP A 111 9.10 -4.83 -22.70
CA ASP A 111 9.41 -5.88 -23.68
C ASP A 111 9.87 -7.16 -23.00
N ASN A 112 10.46 -7.06 -21.79
CA ASN A 112 10.94 -8.18 -21.00
C ASN A 112 10.36 -8.16 -19.56
N PRO A 113 9.03 -8.09 -19.39
CA PRO A 113 8.42 -8.16 -18.07
C PRO A 113 8.65 -9.55 -17.47
N TYR A 114 8.39 -9.69 -16.17
CA TYR A 114 8.32 -11.00 -15.55
C TYR A 114 6.88 -11.42 -15.26
N SER A 115 6.65 -12.72 -15.18
CA SER A 115 5.41 -13.26 -14.62
C SER A 115 5.72 -14.46 -13.73
N THR A 116 4.90 -14.66 -12.70
CA THR A 116 5.08 -15.82 -11.81
C THR A 116 4.80 -17.14 -12.52
N MET A 117 4.09 -17.12 -13.67
CA MET A 117 3.76 -18.30 -14.48
C MET A 117 4.73 -18.56 -15.64
N ASP A 118 5.78 -17.75 -15.82
CA ASP A 118 6.83 -18.05 -16.77
C ASP A 118 7.59 -19.29 -16.30
N TYR A 119 7.94 -20.18 -17.21
CA TYR A 119 8.58 -21.45 -16.85
C TYR A 119 9.85 -21.30 -16.06
N ASN A 120 10.66 -20.27 -16.39
CA ASN A 120 11.84 -19.96 -15.59
C ASN A 120 11.47 -19.50 -14.18
N SER A 121 10.43 -18.67 -14.04
CA SER A 121 9.95 -18.21 -12.74
C SER A 121 9.41 -19.37 -11.91
N GLU A 122 8.57 -20.24 -12.51
CA GLU A 122 8.05 -21.45 -11.84
C GLU A 122 9.18 -22.37 -11.36
N ALA A 123 10.23 -22.55 -12.17
CA ALA A 123 11.40 -23.35 -11.80
C ALA A 123 12.17 -22.75 -10.62
N VAL A 124 12.38 -21.43 -10.61
CA VAL A 124 13.09 -20.75 -9.52
C VAL A 124 12.23 -20.71 -8.24
N ILE A 125 10.92 -20.50 -8.34
CA ILE A 125 9.99 -20.59 -7.19
C ILE A 125 10.10 -21.98 -6.54
N ALA A 126 10.06 -23.05 -7.36
CA ALA A 126 10.23 -24.41 -6.87
C ALA A 126 11.61 -24.63 -6.24
N ASP A 127 12.68 -24.08 -6.81
CA ASP A 127 14.04 -24.16 -6.27
C ASP A 127 14.17 -23.42 -4.92
N GLU A 128 13.59 -22.24 -4.78
CA GLU A 128 13.56 -21.52 -3.49
C GLU A 128 12.81 -22.32 -2.41
N PHE A 129 11.73 -23.02 -2.77
CA PHE A 129 11.06 -23.94 -1.86
C PHE A 129 11.96 -25.13 -1.49
N VAL A 130 12.59 -25.75 -2.47
CA VAL A 130 13.51 -26.89 -2.26
C VAL A 130 14.70 -26.51 -1.37
N LYS A 131 15.24 -25.28 -1.51
CA LYS A 131 16.28 -24.77 -0.61
C LYS A 131 15.85 -24.79 0.87
N LEU A 132 14.59 -24.42 1.15
CA LEU A 132 14.05 -24.50 2.52
C LEU A 132 13.86 -25.95 2.97
N VAL A 133 13.46 -26.85 2.09
CA VAL A 133 13.38 -28.31 2.36
C VAL A 133 14.76 -28.86 2.72
N MET A 134 15.78 -28.54 1.95
CA MET A 134 17.16 -28.99 2.18
C MET A 134 17.74 -28.49 3.50
N LYS A 135 17.35 -27.28 3.93
CA LYS A 135 17.71 -26.73 5.26
C LYS A 135 16.90 -27.37 6.40
N GLY A 136 15.92 -28.22 6.09
CA GLY A 136 15.12 -28.96 7.05
C GLY A 136 14.14 -28.10 7.85
N VAL A 137 13.79 -26.89 7.36
CA VAL A 137 12.80 -26.01 8.01
C VAL A 137 11.37 -26.23 7.51
N VAL A 138 11.21 -26.99 6.43
CA VAL A 138 9.90 -27.42 5.93
C VAL A 138 9.48 -28.71 6.62
N TYR A 139 8.25 -28.78 7.08
CA TYR A 139 7.69 -29.96 7.72
C TYR A 139 6.20 -30.10 7.41
N ARG A 140 5.69 -31.35 7.50
CA ARG A 140 4.27 -31.63 7.45
C ARG A 140 3.74 -31.75 8.87
N GLY A 141 2.69 -31.02 9.20
CA GLY A 141 2.07 -31.05 10.51
C GLY A 141 0.55 -31.03 10.42
N SER A 142 -0.13 -31.49 11.47
CA SER A 142 -1.57 -31.37 11.61
C SER A 142 -1.86 -30.36 12.70
N LYS A 143 -2.34 -29.20 12.31
CA LYS A 143 -2.68 -28.08 13.18
C LYS A 143 -4.01 -27.45 12.73
N PRO A 144 -4.76 -26.81 13.65
CA PRO A 144 -5.87 -25.96 13.22
C PRO A 144 -5.35 -24.80 12.37
N VAL A 145 -5.83 -24.73 11.16
CA VAL A 145 -5.54 -23.61 10.22
C VAL A 145 -6.81 -22.91 9.85
N MET A 146 -6.72 -21.66 9.40
CA MET A 146 -7.82 -20.97 8.80
C MET A 146 -8.22 -21.69 7.53
N TRP A 147 -9.45 -22.16 7.47
CA TRP A 147 -9.97 -22.99 6.40
C TRP A 147 -11.22 -22.35 5.77
N SER A 148 -11.21 -22.23 4.46
CA SER A 148 -12.40 -21.81 3.72
C SER A 148 -13.23 -23.03 3.29
N PRO A 149 -14.44 -23.24 3.85
CA PRO A 149 -15.29 -24.36 3.44
C PRO A 149 -15.81 -24.20 2.01
N VAL A 150 -15.99 -22.96 1.55
CA VAL A 150 -16.51 -22.66 0.22
C VAL A 150 -15.47 -22.96 -0.86
N GLU A 151 -14.23 -22.63 -0.59
CA GLU A 151 -13.10 -22.82 -1.50
C GLU A 151 -12.36 -24.14 -1.26
N LYS A 152 -12.65 -24.82 -0.14
CA LYS A 152 -12.04 -26.09 0.28
C LYS A 152 -10.52 -26.03 0.32
N THR A 153 -9.96 -24.99 0.95
CA THR A 153 -8.50 -24.80 1.06
C THR A 153 -8.14 -24.08 2.34
N ALA A 154 -6.91 -24.30 2.80
CA ALA A 154 -6.28 -23.50 3.84
C ALA A 154 -6.02 -22.09 3.33
N LEU A 155 -6.06 -21.12 4.23
CA LEU A 155 -5.75 -19.72 3.97
C LEU A 155 -4.69 -19.21 4.96
N ALA A 156 -3.78 -18.35 4.48
CA ALA A 156 -2.89 -17.59 5.33
C ALA A 156 -3.57 -16.32 5.84
N GLU A 157 -3.00 -15.66 6.84
CA GLU A 157 -3.57 -14.44 7.43
C GLU A 157 -3.71 -13.31 6.40
N ALA A 158 -2.80 -13.22 5.42
CA ALA A 158 -2.87 -12.25 4.33
C ALA A 158 -4.08 -12.46 3.39
N GLU A 159 -4.70 -13.62 3.43
CA GLU A 159 -5.88 -13.99 2.64
C GLU A 159 -7.19 -13.84 3.42
N ILE A 160 -7.13 -13.26 4.62
CA ILE A 160 -8.28 -13.07 5.52
C ILE A 160 -8.66 -11.59 5.58
N GLU A 161 -9.96 -11.33 5.46
CA GLU A 161 -10.59 -10.05 5.76
C GLU A 161 -11.48 -10.17 6.98
N TYR A 162 -11.32 -9.29 7.93
CA TYR A 162 -12.22 -9.22 9.09
C TYR A 162 -13.44 -8.38 8.74
N ARG A 163 -14.64 -8.94 8.98
CA ARG A 163 -15.92 -8.31 8.68
C ARG A 163 -16.88 -8.47 9.84
N ASP A 164 -17.83 -7.57 9.94
CA ASP A 164 -18.92 -7.70 10.91
C ASP A 164 -19.72 -8.97 10.63
N HIS A 165 -19.85 -9.78 11.65
CA HIS A 165 -20.54 -11.05 11.61
C HIS A 165 -21.42 -11.21 12.83
N ARG A 166 -22.58 -11.84 12.62
CA ARG A 166 -23.56 -12.12 13.66
C ARG A 166 -23.52 -13.60 14.02
N SER A 167 -22.95 -13.93 15.18
CA SER A 167 -22.83 -15.29 15.68
C SER A 167 -23.90 -15.61 16.74
N THR A 168 -24.43 -16.82 16.69
CA THR A 168 -25.23 -17.35 17.78
C THR A 168 -24.31 -17.76 18.92
N THR A 169 -24.61 -17.30 20.14
CA THR A 169 -23.86 -17.64 21.34
C THR A 169 -24.68 -18.53 22.25
N ILE A 170 -24.00 -19.42 22.98
CA ILE A 170 -24.66 -20.35 23.91
C ILE A 170 -23.90 -20.45 25.22
N TRP A 171 -24.62 -20.71 26.30
CA TRP A 171 -24.10 -21.10 27.60
C TRP A 171 -24.44 -22.54 27.85
N VAL A 172 -23.42 -23.36 28.14
CA VAL A 172 -23.55 -24.83 28.20
C VAL A 172 -23.00 -25.36 29.51
N ARG A 173 -23.74 -26.27 30.12
CA ARG A 173 -23.40 -26.94 31.37
C ARG A 173 -22.55 -28.21 31.11
N PHE A 174 -21.44 -28.30 31.80
CA PHE A 174 -20.59 -29.49 31.90
C PHE A 174 -20.69 -30.01 33.33
N SER A 175 -21.34 -31.15 33.51
CA SER A 175 -21.55 -31.71 34.86
C SER A 175 -20.27 -32.31 35.41
N ILE A 176 -19.98 -32.02 36.66
CA ILE A 176 -18.86 -32.58 37.40
C ILE A 176 -19.17 -34.03 37.70
N ALA A 177 -18.26 -34.93 37.27
CA ALA A 177 -18.46 -36.37 37.37
C ALA A 177 -18.05 -36.95 38.74
N ASP A 178 -17.13 -36.30 39.44
CA ASP A 178 -16.48 -36.85 40.67
C ASP A 178 -16.10 -35.70 41.63
N GLY A 179 -15.61 -36.08 42.81
CA GLY A 179 -15.18 -35.18 43.86
C GLY A 179 -16.30 -34.54 44.69
N ASP A 180 -15.94 -33.56 45.50
CA ASP A 180 -16.88 -32.87 46.45
C ASP A 180 -17.89 -31.99 45.75
N LEU A 181 -17.59 -31.59 44.54
CA LEU A 181 -18.45 -30.77 43.71
C LEU A 181 -19.33 -31.59 42.74
N LYS A 182 -19.32 -32.91 42.88
CA LYS A 182 -20.15 -33.81 42.05
C LYS A 182 -21.63 -33.39 42.06
N GLY A 183 -22.21 -33.34 40.87
CA GLY A 183 -23.58 -32.92 40.65
C GLY A 183 -23.75 -31.41 40.41
N SER A 184 -22.69 -30.62 40.61
CA SER A 184 -22.67 -29.25 40.14
C SER A 184 -22.23 -29.18 38.68
N ASP A 185 -22.57 -28.10 38.01
CA ASP A 185 -22.16 -27.87 36.61
C ASP A 185 -21.19 -26.70 36.49
N ILE A 186 -20.15 -26.85 35.70
CA ILE A 186 -19.38 -25.74 35.18
C ILE A 186 -20.09 -25.21 33.95
N VAL A 187 -20.28 -23.90 33.88
CA VAL A 187 -20.93 -23.28 32.71
C VAL A 187 -19.84 -22.64 31.84
N ILE A 188 -19.86 -23.00 30.57
CA ILE A 188 -19.03 -22.34 29.52
C ILE A 188 -19.88 -21.49 28.63
N TRP A 189 -19.24 -20.53 27.96
CA TRP A 189 -19.83 -19.71 26.92
C TRP A 189 -19.04 -19.87 25.62
N THR A 190 -19.75 -19.98 24.49
CA THR A 190 -19.11 -20.05 23.18
C THR A 190 -19.91 -19.30 22.11
N THR A 191 -19.19 -18.74 21.14
CA THR A 191 -19.75 -18.11 19.93
C THR A 191 -19.86 -19.09 18.76
N THR A 192 -19.38 -20.31 18.92
CA THR A 192 -19.31 -21.35 17.90
C THR A 192 -19.95 -22.66 18.41
N PRO A 193 -21.29 -22.74 18.47
CA PRO A 193 -21.98 -23.95 19.00
C PRO A 193 -21.56 -25.25 18.32
N TRP A 194 -21.21 -25.18 17.05
CA TRP A 194 -20.76 -26.33 16.25
C TRP A 194 -19.44 -26.97 16.76
N THR A 195 -18.68 -26.29 17.61
CA THR A 195 -17.43 -26.86 18.16
C THR A 195 -17.69 -27.75 19.39
N ILE A 196 -18.86 -27.69 20.02
CA ILE A 196 -19.19 -28.51 21.21
C ILE A 196 -19.02 -30.01 20.96
N PRO A 197 -19.45 -30.60 19.83
CA PRO A 197 -19.21 -32.03 19.56
C PRO A 197 -17.72 -32.44 19.55
N SER A 198 -16.83 -31.49 19.35
CA SER A 198 -15.36 -31.69 19.33
C SER A 198 -14.68 -31.32 20.64
N ASN A 199 -15.42 -31.03 21.70
CA ASN A 199 -14.88 -30.68 23.01
C ASN A 199 -14.01 -31.81 23.57
N LYS A 200 -12.84 -31.45 24.16
CA LYS A 200 -11.91 -32.40 24.77
C LYS A 200 -11.46 -31.99 26.17
N ALA A 201 -11.67 -30.74 26.57
CA ALA A 201 -11.37 -30.22 27.89
C ALA A 201 -12.20 -28.96 28.19
N VAL A 202 -12.19 -28.51 29.43
CA VAL A 202 -12.62 -27.17 29.85
C VAL A 202 -11.47 -26.47 30.53
N ALA A 203 -11.22 -25.21 30.19
CA ALA A 203 -10.15 -24.42 30.76
C ALA A 203 -10.65 -23.44 31.84
N PHE A 204 -9.81 -23.22 32.84
CA PHE A 204 -9.98 -22.17 33.85
C PHE A 204 -8.66 -21.40 34.02
N ASN A 205 -8.69 -20.28 34.73
CA ASN A 205 -7.49 -19.48 35.00
C ASN A 205 -7.34 -19.31 36.51
N LYS A 206 -6.19 -19.64 37.05
CA LYS A 206 -5.89 -19.54 38.49
C LYS A 206 -5.94 -18.13 39.07
N SER A 207 -5.86 -17.10 38.22
CA SER A 207 -5.93 -15.70 38.66
C SER A 207 -7.37 -15.20 38.84
N ILE A 208 -8.35 -15.97 38.39
CA ILE A 208 -9.77 -15.63 38.47
C ILE A 208 -10.39 -16.22 39.73
N LYS A 209 -11.28 -15.45 40.37
CA LYS A 209 -12.07 -15.90 41.50
C LYS A 209 -13.35 -16.57 41.02
N TYR A 210 -13.61 -17.76 41.56
CA TYR A 210 -14.78 -18.56 41.20
C TYR A 210 -15.68 -18.78 42.40
N GLY A 211 -16.98 -18.84 42.13
CA GLY A 211 -17.99 -19.14 43.16
C GLY A 211 -18.88 -20.29 42.73
N LEU A 212 -19.35 -21.04 43.73
CA LEU A 212 -20.45 -22.00 43.62
C LEU A 212 -21.77 -21.31 43.91
N TYR A 213 -22.69 -21.34 42.97
CA TYR A 213 -23.98 -20.65 43.03
C TYR A 213 -25.12 -21.66 42.94
N GLU A 214 -26.15 -21.47 43.77
CA GLU A 214 -27.42 -22.20 43.64
C GLU A 214 -28.50 -21.31 43.02
N ILE A 215 -29.18 -21.82 42.04
CA ILE A 215 -30.32 -21.17 41.39
C ILE A 215 -31.56 -21.41 42.25
N GLU A 216 -32.21 -20.32 42.74
CA GLU A 216 -33.41 -20.41 43.56
C GLU A 216 -34.67 -20.23 42.72
N GLU A 217 -34.74 -19.21 41.86
CA GLU A 217 -35.90 -18.89 41.05
C GLU A 217 -35.49 -18.53 39.61
N VAL A 218 -36.35 -18.89 38.66
CA VAL A 218 -36.17 -18.61 37.21
C VAL A 218 -37.44 -18.04 36.61
N GLN A 219 -37.30 -17.30 35.51
CA GLN A 219 -38.44 -16.86 34.70
C GLN A 219 -39.02 -18.03 33.91
N ASP A 220 -40.27 -17.88 33.45
CA ASP A 220 -40.85 -18.80 32.48
C ASP A 220 -39.99 -18.92 31.24
N GLU A 221 -39.98 -20.11 30.63
CA GLU A 221 -39.14 -20.43 29.46
C GLU A 221 -37.62 -20.41 29.70
N SER A 222 -37.12 -20.36 30.94
CA SER A 222 -35.70 -20.54 31.24
C SER A 222 -35.29 -22.01 31.07
N TRP A 223 -34.11 -22.22 30.49
CA TRP A 223 -33.49 -23.57 30.49
C TRP A 223 -32.78 -23.88 31.80
N ALA A 224 -32.45 -22.86 32.61
CA ALA A 224 -31.97 -23.06 33.97
C ALA A 224 -33.12 -23.58 34.86
N LYS A 225 -32.80 -24.38 35.88
CA LYS A 225 -33.81 -24.91 36.80
C LYS A 225 -33.48 -24.58 38.25
N PRO A 226 -34.48 -24.32 39.07
CA PRO A 226 -34.28 -24.18 40.50
C PRO A 226 -33.53 -25.39 41.12
N LYS A 227 -32.72 -25.18 42.13
CA LYS A 227 -31.83 -26.13 42.78
C LYS A 227 -30.63 -26.61 41.92
N ASN A 228 -30.42 -26.14 40.69
CA ASN A 228 -29.17 -26.36 40.00
C ASN A 228 -28.06 -25.58 40.73
N THR A 229 -26.93 -26.24 40.86
CA THR A 229 -25.70 -25.61 41.36
C THR A 229 -24.73 -25.42 40.20
N ILE A 230 -24.29 -24.20 40.00
CA ILE A 230 -23.39 -23.87 38.90
C ILE A 230 -22.14 -23.13 39.41
N ILE A 231 -21.06 -23.32 38.69
CA ILE A 231 -19.77 -22.68 38.99
C ILE A 231 -19.50 -21.62 37.92
N LEU A 232 -19.16 -20.40 38.33
CA LEU A 232 -18.89 -19.25 37.50
C LEU A 232 -17.77 -18.42 38.10
N ALA A 233 -17.10 -17.63 37.26
CA ALA A 233 -16.28 -16.51 37.76
C ALA A 233 -17.18 -15.51 38.48
N ASP A 234 -16.80 -15.07 39.66
CA ASP A 234 -17.59 -14.16 40.47
C ASP A 234 -17.98 -12.87 39.74
N LYS A 235 -17.08 -12.30 38.97
CA LYS A 235 -17.31 -11.06 38.20
C LYS A 235 -18.34 -11.22 37.08
N LEU A 236 -18.52 -12.43 36.56
CA LEU A 236 -19.42 -12.75 35.46
C LEU A 236 -20.73 -13.43 35.88
N ALA A 237 -20.87 -13.71 37.19
CA ALA A 237 -22.02 -14.46 37.69
C ALA A 237 -23.35 -13.74 37.45
N GLU A 238 -23.44 -12.46 37.76
CA GLU A 238 -24.66 -11.65 37.58
C GLU A 238 -25.11 -11.64 36.13
N GLN A 239 -24.19 -11.34 35.20
CA GLN A 239 -24.48 -11.31 33.76
C GLN A 239 -24.93 -12.69 33.24
N THR A 240 -24.29 -13.76 33.70
CA THR A 240 -24.65 -15.12 33.28
C THR A 240 -26.03 -15.51 33.81
N MET A 241 -26.35 -15.15 35.05
CA MET A 241 -27.67 -15.38 35.67
C MET A 241 -28.79 -14.63 34.91
N GLU A 242 -28.56 -13.37 34.59
CA GLU A 242 -29.49 -12.56 33.78
C GLU A 242 -29.75 -13.20 32.40
N LYS A 243 -28.65 -13.54 31.67
CA LYS A 243 -28.77 -14.22 30.37
C LYS A 243 -29.49 -15.55 30.44
N SER A 244 -29.37 -16.24 31.58
CA SER A 244 -30.06 -17.51 31.86
C SER A 244 -31.48 -17.35 32.39
N ARG A 245 -32.00 -16.11 32.47
CA ARG A 245 -33.32 -15.79 33.02
C ARG A 245 -33.53 -16.27 34.46
N VAL A 246 -32.46 -16.25 35.25
CA VAL A 246 -32.47 -16.54 36.68
C VAL A 246 -32.84 -15.25 37.41
N THR A 247 -33.88 -15.28 38.18
CA THR A 247 -34.39 -14.12 38.95
C THR A 247 -33.85 -14.08 40.36
N LYS A 248 -33.51 -15.24 40.94
CA LYS A 248 -32.95 -15.33 42.27
C LYS A 248 -31.93 -16.44 42.37
N TYR A 249 -30.79 -16.15 42.93
CA TYR A 249 -29.69 -17.08 43.18
C TYR A 249 -28.93 -16.70 44.43
N LYS A 250 -28.18 -17.65 44.97
CA LYS A 250 -27.27 -17.38 46.11
C LYS A 250 -25.89 -17.96 45.84
N LYS A 251 -24.87 -17.28 46.27
CA LYS A 251 -23.50 -17.83 46.35
C LYS A 251 -23.40 -18.73 47.56
N ILE A 252 -23.12 -19.99 47.34
CA ILE A 252 -22.99 -21.00 48.39
C ILE A 252 -21.62 -20.81 49.05
N ARG A 253 -20.55 -20.75 48.30
CA ARG A 253 -19.19 -20.49 48.76
C ARG A 253 -18.27 -20.05 47.64
N GLU A 254 -17.15 -19.46 48.02
CA GLU A 254 -16.01 -19.21 47.14
C GLU A 254 -15.24 -20.52 46.94
N LEU A 255 -14.70 -20.72 45.73
CA LEU A 255 -13.92 -21.89 45.38
C LEU A 255 -12.43 -21.55 45.41
N SER A 256 -11.62 -22.47 46.02
CA SER A 256 -10.20 -22.43 45.99
C SER A 256 -9.64 -23.18 44.79
N LEU A 257 -8.32 -23.01 44.52
CA LEU A 257 -7.68 -23.77 43.45
C LEU A 257 -7.65 -25.28 43.77
N ASP A 258 -7.65 -25.65 45.06
CA ASP A 258 -7.70 -27.04 45.47
C ASP A 258 -9.02 -27.72 45.11
N ASP A 259 -10.09 -26.97 45.09
CA ASP A 259 -11.39 -27.46 44.62
C ASP A 259 -11.42 -27.90 43.15
N PHE A 260 -10.48 -27.41 42.37
CA PHE A 260 -10.35 -27.76 40.95
C PHE A 260 -9.35 -28.89 40.65
N ASN A 261 -8.64 -29.34 41.67
CA ASN A 261 -7.69 -30.47 41.54
C ASN A 261 -8.45 -31.77 41.21
N GLU A 262 -7.96 -32.43 40.15
CA GLU A 262 -8.47 -33.75 39.71
C GLU A 262 -9.98 -33.79 39.31
N ILE A 263 -10.61 -32.62 39.08
CA ILE A 263 -11.97 -32.59 38.60
C ILE A 263 -12.05 -33.15 37.19
N THR A 264 -12.97 -34.06 36.96
CA THR A 264 -13.40 -34.50 35.64
C THR A 264 -14.85 -34.12 35.37
N LEU A 265 -15.14 -33.79 34.11
CA LEU A 265 -16.45 -33.38 33.66
C LEU A 265 -17.03 -34.45 32.70
N ASN A 266 -18.35 -34.51 32.64
CA ASN A 266 -19.04 -35.24 31.58
C ASN A 266 -19.25 -34.34 30.38
N HIS A 267 -18.97 -34.85 29.18
CA HIS A 267 -19.34 -34.19 27.96
C HIS A 267 -20.88 -33.97 27.90
N PRO A 268 -21.39 -32.84 27.41
CA PRO A 268 -22.84 -32.58 27.36
C PRO A 268 -23.69 -33.66 26.68
N PHE A 269 -23.10 -34.38 25.73
CA PHE A 269 -23.73 -35.48 24.99
C PHE A 269 -23.38 -36.88 25.50
N SER A 270 -22.66 -37.02 26.59
CA SER A 270 -22.32 -38.30 27.19
C SER A 270 -23.59 -39.07 27.60
N LYS A 271 -23.61 -40.35 27.36
CA LYS A 271 -24.68 -41.29 27.71
C LYS A 271 -26.06 -40.98 27.09
N LEU A 272 -26.11 -40.18 26.00
CA LEU A 272 -27.35 -40.01 25.25
C LEU A 272 -27.64 -41.26 24.44
N GLU A 273 -28.94 -41.60 24.38
CA GLU A 273 -29.40 -42.68 23.49
C GLU A 273 -29.09 -42.36 22.05
N GLY A 274 -28.46 -43.28 21.32
CA GLY A 274 -28.00 -43.10 19.95
C GLY A 274 -26.65 -42.39 19.79
N ALA A 275 -25.94 -42.08 20.89
CA ALA A 275 -24.59 -41.53 20.84
C ALA A 275 -23.49 -42.59 20.69
N GLU A 276 -23.84 -43.89 20.78
CA GLU A 276 -22.91 -45.04 20.63
C GLU A 276 -21.61 -44.89 21.44
N SER A 277 -21.71 -44.27 22.61
CA SER A 277 -20.55 -43.94 23.49
C SER A 277 -19.51 -42.99 22.90
N PHE A 278 -19.79 -42.30 21.84
CA PHE A 278 -18.86 -41.39 21.15
C PHE A 278 -18.30 -40.32 22.08
N TRP A 279 -19.11 -39.82 23.04
CA TRP A 279 -18.71 -38.79 24.01
C TRP A 279 -18.52 -39.32 25.45
N ASP A 280 -18.45 -40.65 25.65
CA ASP A 280 -18.31 -41.28 26.98
C ASP A 280 -16.87 -41.30 27.48
N TYR A 281 -16.17 -40.17 27.31
CA TYR A 281 -14.83 -39.93 27.85
C TYR A 281 -14.85 -38.83 28.92
N ALA A 282 -13.89 -38.90 29.83
CA ALA A 282 -13.72 -37.88 30.85
C ALA A 282 -13.17 -36.58 30.21
N VAL A 283 -13.84 -35.47 30.48
CA VAL A 283 -13.43 -34.15 30.04
C VAL A 283 -12.63 -33.51 31.18
N PRO A 284 -11.30 -33.33 31.07
CA PRO A 284 -10.50 -32.76 32.12
C PRO A 284 -10.75 -31.26 32.26
N LEU A 285 -10.67 -30.76 33.50
CA LEU A 285 -10.57 -29.35 33.81
C LEU A 285 -9.08 -28.94 33.82
N VAL A 286 -8.67 -27.95 33.05
CA VAL A 286 -7.26 -27.60 32.83
C VAL A 286 -7.00 -26.11 33.03
N GLU A 287 -5.86 -25.78 33.60
CA GLU A 287 -5.40 -24.40 33.71
C GLU A 287 -4.91 -23.90 32.34
N ALA A 288 -5.37 -22.68 31.94
CA ALA A 288 -4.91 -22.03 30.72
C ALA A 288 -4.97 -20.49 30.85
N ASP A 289 -3.92 -19.82 30.38
CA ASP A 289 -3.74 -18.36 30.53
C ASP A 289 -4.68 -17.51 29.67
N HIS A 290 -5.23 -18.06 28.58
CA HIS A 290 -6.13 -17.37 27.69
C HIS A 290 -7.57 -17.21 28.23
N VAL A 291 -7.90 -17.84 29.37
CA VAL A 291 -9.18 -17.65 30.02
C VAL A 291 -9.20 -16.32 30.75
N THR A 292 -10.22 -15.48 30.47
CA THR A 292 -10.41 -14.16 31.08
C THR A 292 -11.72 -14.07 31.83
N ASP A 293 -11.88 -13.01 32.62
CA ASP A 293 -13.14 -12.66 33.31
C ASP A 293 -13.77 -11.37 32.77
N ASP A 294 -13.45 -11.00 31.52
CA ASP A 294 -14.02 -9.84 30.85
C ASP A 294 -15.32 -10.17 30.12
N ALA A 295 -15.44 -11.41 29.66
CA ALA A 295 -16.63 -11.90 28.95
C ALA A 295 -16.84 -13.39 29.22
N GLY A 296 -18.05 -13.87 28.97
CA GLY A 296 -18.39 -15.30 29.10
C GLY A 296 -18.74 -15.70 30.53
N THR A 297 -18.03 -16.69 31.08
CA THR A 297 -18.34 -17.33 32.36
C THR A 297 -17.11 -17.51 33.27
N GLY A 298 -15.91 -17.18 32.77
CA GLY A 298 -14.65 -17.53 33.42
C GLY A 298 -14.17 -18.95 33.13
N PHE A 299 -14.86 -19.68 32.28
CA PHE A 299 -14.47 -21.00 31.77
C PHE A 299 -14.59 -21.02 30.24
N VAL A 300 -13.65 -21.69 29.62
CA VAL A 300 -13.61 -21.85 28.15
C VAL A 300 -13.60 -23.32 27.80
N HIS A 301 -14.52 -23.76 26.93
CA HIS A 301 -14.44 -25.10 26.40
C HIS A 301 -13.30 -25.21 25.38
N ILE A 302 -12.57 -26.33 25.42
CA ILE A 302 -11.41 -26.59 24.57
C ILE A 302 -11.80 -27.57 23.46
N ALA A 303 -11.72 -27.12 22.23
CA ALA A 303 -11.85 -27.93 21.02
C ALA A 303 -10.57 -27.82 20.19
N PRO A 304 -9.54 -28.64 20.47
CA PRO A 304 -8.17 -28.44 19.95
C PRO A 304 -8.06 -28.58 18.42
N SER A 305 -9.07 -29.13 17.76
CA SER A 305 -9.15 -29.21 16.29
C SER A 305 -9.71 -27.93 15.65
N HIS A 306 -10.21 -26.98 16.44
CA HIS A 306 -10.95 -25.81 15.95
C HIS A 306 -10.51 -24.48 16.60
N GLY A 307 -9.37 -24.46 17.28
CA GLY A 307 -8.80 -23.26 17.89
C GLY A 307 -7.30 -23.36 18.07
N ALA A 308 -6.57 -22.29 17.74
CA ALA A 308 -5.11 -22.25 17.86
C ALA A 308 -4.67 -22.31 19.34
N GLU A 309 -5.33 -21.55 20.22
CA GLU A 309 -5.05 -21.53 21.66
C GLU A 309 -5.40 -22.86 22.30
N ASP A 310 -6.50 -23.48 21.92
CA ASP A 310 -6.93 -24.80 22.35
C ASP A 310 -5.90 -25.89 21.95
N PHE A 311 -5.40 -25.80 20.73
CA PHE A 311 -4.35 -26.69 20.23
C PHE A 311 -3.06 -26.56 21.07
N GLU A 312 -2.64 -25.35 21.38
CA GLU A 312 -1.45 -25.08 22.21
C GLU A 312 -1.58 -25.69 23.62
N VAL A 313 -2.77 -25.64 24.22
CA VAL A 313 -3.05 -26.30 25.51
C VAL A 313 -2.80 -27.81 25.40
N PHE A 314 -3.22 -28.43 24.29
CA PHE A 314 -3.03 -29.86 24.07
C PHE A 314 -1.58 -30.22 23.71
N LEU A 315 -0.94 -29.41 22.91
CA LEU A 315 0.47 -29.57 22.53
C LEU A 315 1.37 -29.58 23.78
N LYS A 316 1.23 -28.57 24.63
CA LYS A 316 2.02 -28.44 25.87
C LYS A 316 1.83 -29.61 26.83
N ARG A 317 0.70 -30.32 26.79
CA ARG A 317 0.37 -31.46 27.61
C ARG A 317 0.67 -32.81 26.98
N GLY A 318 1.12 -32.84 25.72
CA GLY A 318 1.36 -34.09 24.99
C GLY A 318 0.06 -34.84 24.64
N TRP A 319 -1.08 -34.18 24.54
CA TRP A 319 -2.40 -34.79 24.36
C TRP A 319 -2.91 -34.79 22.91
N LEU A 320 -2.06 -34.54 21.94
CA LEU A 320 -2.46 -34.47 20.52
C LEU A 320 -3.15 -35.74 20.02
N SER A 321 -2.82 -36.90 20.57
CA SER A 321 -3.50 -38.18 20.25
C SER A 321 -4.99 -38.24 20.64
N ARG A 322 -5.44 -37.31 21.51
CA ARG A 322 -6.86 -37.21 21.92
C ARG A 322 -7.69 -36.36 20.99
N MET A 323 -7.07 -35.67 20.03
CA MET A 323 -7.80 -34.84 19.06
C MET A 323 -8.63 -35.69 18.13
N THR A 324 -9.75 -35.12 17.66
CA THR A 324 -10.61 -35.75 16.68
C THR A 324 -10.87 -34.81 15.51
N ASN A 325 -10.92 -35.33 14.31
CA ASN A 325 -11.25 -34.60 13.09
C ASN A 325 -12.72 -34.81 12.74
N ASN A 326 -13.58 -34.04 13.37
CA ASN A 326 -15.03 -34.17 13.26
C ASN A 326 -15.66 -33.38 12.11
N VAL A 327 -14.89 -32.52 11.45
CA VAL A 327 -15.39 -31.62 10.41
C VAL A 327 -14.62 -31.83 9.10
N GLU A 328 -15.38 -32.09 8.04
CA GLU A 328 -14.85 -32.33 6.69
C GLU A 328 -14.43 -31.00 5.98
N ASP A 329 -13.92 -31.11 4.75
CA ASP A 329 -13.40 -29.99 3.97
C ASP A 329 -14.49 -28.96 3.56
N ASP A 330 -15.71 -29.38 3.41
CA ASP A 330 -16.88 -28.55 3.10
C ASP A 330 -17.63 -28.05 4.34
N SER A 331 -17.00 -28.16 5.51
CA SER A 331 -17.56 -27.86 6.83
C SER A 331 -18.76 -28.74 7.27
N SER A 332 -18.96 -29.86 6.64
CA SER A 332 -19.94 -30.85 7.18
C SER A 332 -19.33 -31.66 8.32
N PHE A 333 -20.15 -32.06 9.27
CA PHE A 333 -19.72 -33.05 10.23
C PHE A 333 -19.48 -34.42 9.57
N SER A 334 -18.39 -35.06 9.95
CA SER A 334 -18.05 -36.42 9.51
C SER A 334 -19.17 -37.42 9.81
N ILE A 335 -19.25 -38.44 8.97
CA ILE A 335 -20.23 -39.54 9.13
C ILE A 335 -20.08 -40.27 10.47
N ALA A 336 -18.91 -40.16 11.12
CA ALA A 336 -18.62 -40.76 12.41
C ALA A 336 -19.25 -40.00 13.59
N VAL A 337 -19.73 -38.76 13.41
CA VAL A 337 -20.28 -37.93 14.49
C VAL A 337 -21.75 -38.21 14.67
N PRO A 338 -22.19 -38.85 15.78
CA PRO A 338 -23.62 -39.13 16.00
C PRO A 338 -24.47 -37.86 15.98
N PHE A 339 -25.72 -37.99 15.59
CA PHE A 339 -26.72 -36.90 15.48
C PHE A 339 -26.45 -35.83 14.44
N PHE A 340 -25.19 -35.56 14.10
CA PHE A 340 -24.79 -34.39 13.32
C PHE A 340 -24.19 -34.73 11.95
N LYS A 341 -23.97 -36.00 11.63
CA LYS A 341 -23.35 -36.44 10.37
C LYS A 341 -23.92 -35.72 9.15
N GLY A 342 -23.02 -35.15 8.32
CA GLY A 342 -23.36 -34.46 7.07
C GLY A 342 -24.00 -33.08 7.23
N LEU A 343 -24.28 -32.61 8.45
CA LEU A 343 -24.80 -31.26 8.67
C LEU A 343 -23.67 -30.24 8.50
N GLN A 344 -23.91 -29.22 7.70
CA GLN A 344 -22.89 -28.18 7.38
C GLN A 344 -22.92 -27.03 8.39
N ILE A 345 -21.74 -26.55 8.75
CA ILE A 345 -21.55 -25.32 9.54
C ILE A 345 -21.88 -24.11 8.67
N PHE A 346 -21.26 -24.03 7.48
CA PHE A 346 -21.58 -23.07 6.43
C PHE A 346 -21.93 -23.81 5.13
N ASN A 347 -22.92 -23.35 4.42
CA ASN A 347 -23.30 -23.92 3.14
C ASN A 347 -22.39 -23.44 2.01
N LYS A 348 -22.54 -23.99 0.80
CA LYS A 348 -21.75 -23.63 -0.40
C LYS A 348 -21.79 -22.13 -0.78
N LYS A 349 -22.72 -21.35 -0.22
CA LYS A 349 -22.83 -19.89 -0.43
C LYS A 349 -22.24 -19.10 0.74
N GLY A 350 -21.57 -19.75 1.70
CA GLY A 350 -21.03 -19.12 2.89
C GLY A 350 -22.06 -18.64 3.92
N LYS A 351 -23.30 -19.08 3.81
CA LYS A 351 -24.33 -18.80 4.82
C LYS A 351 -24.33 -19.87 5.88
N GLU A 352 -24.75 -19.51 7.10
CA GLU A 352 -24.91 -20.47 8.20
C GLU A 352 -25.73 -21.66 7.76
N GLY A 353 -25.19 -22.86 8.01
CA GLY A 353 -25.84 -24.14 7.75
C GLY A 353 -26.68 -24.61 8.93
N GLU A 354 -26.99 -25.90 8.95
CA GLU A 354 -27.88 -26.51 9.97
C GLU A 354 -27.13 -26.93 11.23
N ALA A 355 -25.81 -27.01 11.22
CA ALA A 355 -24.99 -27.55 12.30
C ALA A 355 -25.23 -26.86 13.66
N ASN A 356 -25.17 -25.54 13.70
CA ASN A 356 -25.40 -24.79 14.95
C ASN A 356 -26.78 -25.05 15.54
N ARG A 357 -27.79 -25.02 14.70
CA ARG A 357 -29.17 -25.27 15.12
C ARG A 357 -29.36 -26.67 15.69
N ALA A 358 -28.80 -27.68 15.02
CA ALA A 358 -28.88 -29.09 15.46
C ALA A 358 -28.15 -29.29 16.79
N VAL A 359 -26.95 -28.71 16.96
CA VAL A 359 -26.21 -28.80 18.22
C VAL A 359 -26.97 -28.14 19.36
N ILE A 360 -27.53 -26.95 19.15
CA ILE A 360 -28.34 -26.25 20.15
C ILE A 360 -29.56 -27.08 20.52
N GLN A 361 -30.26 -27.62 19.56
CA GLN A 361 -31.45 -28.46 19.80
C GLN A 361 -31.07 -29.70 20.64
N LYS A 362 -29.97 -30.36 20.33
CA LYS A 362 -29.50 -31.51 21.07
C LYS A 362 -29.06 -31.17 22.50
N LEU A 363 -28.48 -29.97 22.72
CA LEU A 363 -28.15 -29.46 24.05
C LEU A 363 -29.42 -29.19 24.90
N ILE A 364 -30.51 -28.72 24.27
CA ILE A 364 -31.80 -28.55 24.94
C ILE A 364 -32.37 -29.93 25.35
N GLU A 365 -32.39 -30.90 24.43
CA GLU A 365 -32.83 -32.27 24.68
C GLU A 365 -32.05 -32.95 25.80
N ALA A 366 -30.72 -32.74 25.81
CA ALA A 366 -29.81 -33.21 26.85
C ALA A 366 -29.94 -32.42 28.17
N ASN A 367 -30.75 -31.38 28.23
CA ASN A 367 -30.89 -30.47 29.37
C ASN A 367 -29.53 -29.84 29.77
N LYS A 368 -28.71 -29.49 28.79
CA LYS A 368 -27.36 -28.89 29.00
C LYS A 368 -27.24 -27.43 28.56
N LEU A 369 -28.22 -26.93 27.79
CA LEU A 369 -28.26 -25.51 27.47
C LEU A 369 -28.81 -24.73 28.68
N ILE A 370 -28.19 -23.56 28.98
CA ILE A 370 -28.66 -22.68 30.05
C ILE A 370 -29.11 -21.31 29.53
N ALA A 371 -28.45 -20.82 28.48
CA ALA A 371 -28.83 -19.59 27.80
C ALA A 371 -28.45 -19.61 26.33
N ARG A 372 -29.09 -18.74 25.54
CA ARG A 372 -28.77 -18.45 24.15
C ARG A 372 -28.78 -16.95 23.91
N GLY A 373 -27.88 -16.47 23.09
CA GLY A 373 -27.76 -15.05 22.71
C GLY A 373 -27.27 -14.87 21.29
N ILE A 374 -26.96 -13.63 20.96
CA ILE A 374 -26.39 -13.20 19.69
C ILE A 374 -25.28 -12.24 20.00
N LEU A 375 -24.17 -12.35 19.28
CA LEU A 375 -23.02 -11.44 19.33
C LEU A 375 -22.72 -10.93 17.93
N GLU A 376 -22.64 -9.61 17.80
CA GLU A 376 -22.10 -8.95 16.62
C GLU A 376 -20.64 -8.62 16.88
N HIS A 377 -19.77 -9.16 16.06
CA HIS A 377 -18.33 -9.03 16.22
C HIS A 377 -17.60 -9.14 14.89
N SER A 378 -16.34 -8.71 14.90
CA SER A 378 -15.44 -8.90 13.76
C SER A 378 -15.05 -10.36 13.63
N TYR A 379 -15.26 -10.96 12.46
CA TYR A 379 -15.05 -12.38 12.18
C TYR A 379 -14.22 -12.57 10.90
N PRO A 380 -13.30 -13.55 10.85
CA PRO A 380 -12.47 -13.78 9.68
C PRO A 380 -13.28 -14.36 8.52
N HIS A 381 -13.11 -13.76 7.34
CA HIS A 381 -13.69 -14.16 6.07
C HIS A 381 -12.61 -14.35 5.03
N SER A 382 -12.81 -15.24 4.09
CA SER A 382 -11.93 -15.34 2.93
C SER A 382 -11.97 -14.06 2.11
N TRP A 383 -10.80 -13.54 1.75
CA TRP A 383 -10.66 -12.35 0.91
C TRP A 383 -11.32 -12.50 -0.46
N ARG A 384 -11.44 -13.73 -0.96
CA ARG A 384 -11.95 -14.02 -2.30
C ARG A 384 -13.45 -14.26 -2.33
N SER A 385 -13.90 -15.32 -1.67
CA SER A 385 -15.34 -15.65 -1.62
C SER A 385 -16.12 -14.72 -0.71
N ARG A 386 -15.43 -14.02 0.21
CA ARG A 386 -16.03 -13.23 1.29
C ARG A 386 -16.92 -14.03 2.23
N ALA A 387 -16.76 -15.34 2.20
CA ALA A 387 -17.46 -16.27 3.09
C ALA A 387 -16.70 -16.43 4.41
N PRO A 388 -17.40 -16.70 5.51
CA PRO A 388 -16.76 -16.98 6.79
C PRO A 388 -15.83 -18.18 6.71
N VAL A 389 -14.70 -18.10 7.41
CA VAL A 389 -13.76 -19.23 7.56
C VAL A 389 -13.97 -19.93 8.89
N ILE A 390 -13.47 -21.15 9.00
CA ILE A 390 -13.41 -21.91 10.26
C ILE A 390 -11.96 -22.26 10.57
N PHE A 391 -11.65 -22.53 11.84
CA PHE A 391 -10.41 -23.24 12.18
C PHE A 391 -10.65 -24.74 12.04
N ARG A 392 -9.83 -25.39 11.24
CA ARG A 392 -9.92 -26.83 10.98
C ARG A 392 -8.56 -27.48 11.08
N ASN A 393 -8.48 -28.53 11.90
CA ASN A 393 -7.28 -29.36 11.97
C ASN A 393 -7.17 -30.18 10.69
N THR A 394 -6.08 -30.01 9.97
CA THR A 394 -5.82 -30.75 8.73
C THR A 394 -4.31 -30.83 8.50
N PRO A 395 -3.81 -31.93 7.90
CA PRO A 395 -2.41 -32.01 7.51
C PRO A 395 -2.06 -30.91 6.51
N GLN A 396 -1.04 -30.10 6.82
CA GLN A 396 -0.55 -29.03 5.99
C GLN A 396 0.96 -29.01 5.99
N TRP A 397 1.54 -28.27 5.07
CA TRP A 397 2.98 -28.04 4.98
C TRP A 397 3.33 -26.66 5.52
N PHE A 398 4.35 -26.59 6.35
CA PHE A 398 4.76 -25.39 7.07
C PHE A 398 6.24 -25.12 6.88
N VAL A 399 6.61 -23.83 6.93
CA VAL A 399 7.98 -23.40 7.21
C VAL A 399 8.08 -23.03 8.68
N ASN A 400 8.96 -23.72 9.41
CA ASN A 400 9.31 -23.35 10.77
C ASN A 400 10.27 -22.17 10.74
N ILE A 401 9.75 -20.98 11.11
CA ILE A 401 10.51 -19.73 11.05
C ILE A 401 11.45 -19.51 12.23
N ASP A 402 11.37 -20.35 13.26
CA ASP A 402 12.19 -20.31 14.47
C ASP A 402 13.24 -21.41 14.53
N LYS A 403 13.33 -22.27 13.51
CA LYS A 403 14.33 -23.33 13.43
C LYS A 403 15.65 -22.78 12.92
N ASP A 404 16.76 -23.23 13.51
CA ASP A 404 18.13 -22.94 13.07
C ASP A 404 18.33 -23.45 11.63
N LEU A 405 18.69 -22.55 10.71
CA LEU A 405 18.88 -22.83 9.30
C LEU A 405 20.17 -23.60 8.99
N LYS A 406 21.14 -23.54 9.88
CA LYS A 406 22.45 -24.23 9.77
C LYS A 406 23.16 -24.03 8.42
N ASP A 407 23.01 -22.85 7.84
CA ASP A 407 23.49 -22.52 6.50
C ASP A 407 24.76 -21.67 6.49
N GLY A 408 25.33 -21.39 7.64
CA GLY A 408 26.55 -20.59 7.80
C GLY A 408 26.37 -19.08 7.55
N LYS A 409 25.14 -18.60 7.38
CA LYS A 409 24.83 -17.17 7.19
C LYS A 409 24.29 -16.53 8.48
N ASP A 410 25.04 -16.71 9.58
CA ASP A 410 24.57 -16.34 10.93
C ASP A 410 24.77 -14.86 11.29
N GLU A 411 25.28 -14.05 10.37
CA GLU A 411 25.59 -12.62 10.59
C GLU A 411 24.41 -11.84 11.19
N PHE A 412 23.19 -12.12 10.72
CA PHE A 412 21.96 -11.41 11.11
C PHE A 412 21.00 -12.28 11.92
N GLY A 413 21.42 -13.48 12.31
CA GLY A 413 20.65 -14.44 13.09
C GLY A 413 20.67 -15.84 12.50
N LYS A 414 20.25 -16.81 13.29
CA LYS A 414 20.25 -18.24 12.93
C LYS A 414 18.94 -18.73 12.36
N THR A 415 17.86 -18.01 12.67
CA THR A 415 16.50 -18.35 12.26
C THR A 415 15.96 -17.34 11.27
N ILE A 416 14.93 -17.71 10.53
CA ILE A 416 14.26 -16.78 9.59
C ILE A 416 13.73 -15.56 10.35
N ARG A 417 13.10 -15.76 11.52
CA ARG A 417 12.56 -14.68 12.35
C ARG A 417 13.64 -13.71 12.81
N GLU A 418 14.75 -14.22 13.34
CA GLU A 418 15.86 -13.38 13.82
C GLU A 418 16.41 -12.51 12.69
N ARG A 419 16.68 -13.09 11.50
CA ARG A 419 17.16 -12.37 10.32
C ARG A 419 16.16 -11.33 9.84
N ALA A 420 14.87 -11.66 9.84
CA ALA A 420 13.82 -10.74 9.43
C ALA A 420 13.69 -9.55 10.40
N LEU A 421 13.68 -9.79 11.71
CA LEU A 421 13.63 -8.72 12.72
C LEU A 421 14.88 -7.85 12.67
N HIS A 422 16.07 -8.44 12.52
CA HIS A 422 17.31 -7.70 12.35
C HIS A 422 17.26 -6.80 11.09
N SER A 423 16.82 -7.36 9.97
CA SER A 423 16.69 -6.61 8.72
C SER A 423 15.74 -5.41 8.86
N ILE A 424 14.56 -5.63 9.45
CA ILE A 424 13.58 -4.56 9.69
C ILE A 424 14.17 -3.43 10.53
N ASP A 425 14.94 -3.78 11.55
CA ASP A 425 15.41 -2.83 12.55
C ASP A 425 16.70 -2.11 12.16
N LYS A 426 17.55 -2.72 11.36
CA LYS A 426 18.93 -2.28 11.13
C LYS A 426 19.33 -2.08 9.68
N LEU A 427 18.71 -2.79 8.75
CA LEU A 427 19.16 -2.81 7.36
C LEU A 427 18.22 -2.03 6.41
N VAL A 428 16.97 -1.84 6.80
CA VAL A 428 15.93 -1.26 5.93
C VAL A 428 15.57 0.15 6.35
N GLU A 429 15.56 1.06 5.38
CA GLU A 429 15.02 2.41 5.53
C GLU A 429 13.52 2.43 5.28
N TRP A 430 12.76 3.12 6.15
CA TRP A 430 11.29 3.12 6.13
C TRP A 430 10.73 4.50 5.85
N VAL A 431 9.89 4.62 4.84
CA VAL A 431 9.14 5.83 4.50
C VAL A 431 7.63 5.48 4.39
N PRO A 432 6.78 5.93 5.29
CA PRO A 432 7.10 6.62 6.55
C PRO A 432 7.73 5.68 7.61
N LYS A 433 8.41 6.25 8.58
CA LYS A 433 9.11 5.49 9.64
C LYS A 433 8.22 4.54 10.46
N SER A 434 6.91 4.81 10.53
CA SER A 434 5.93 3.95 11.21
C SER A 434 5.79 2.55 10.60
N GLY A 435 6.13 2.38 9.33
CA GLY A 435 6.13 1.09 8.63
C GLY A 435 7.01 0.05 9.31
N ARG A 436 8.16 0.47 9.86
CA ARG A 436 9.07 -0.38 10.64
C ARG A 436 8.33 -1.08 11.80
N ASN A 437 7.68 -0.30 12.66
CA ASN A 437 7.02 -0.85 13.84
C ASN A 437 5.89 -1.80 13.47
N ARG A 438 5.17 -1.49 12.39
CA ARG A 438 4.08 -2.32 11.90
C ARG A 438 4.58 -3.69 11.43
N LEU A 439 5.60 -3.75 10.58
CA LEU A 439 6.13 -5.02 10.10
C LEU A 439 6.86 -5.78 11.21
N HIS A 440 7.60 -5.09 12.08
CA HIS A 440 8.25 -5.69 13.24
C HIS A 440 7.24 -6.42 14.13
N SER A 441 6.14 -5.79 14.50
CA SER A 441 5.10 -6.40 15.32
C SER A 441 4.50 -7.64 14.64
N MET A 442 4.22 -7.57 13.34
CA MET A 442 3.67 -8.69 12.59
C MET A 442 4.63 -9.88 12.52
N VAL A 443 5.93 -9.64 12.29
CA VAL A 443 6.93 -10.70 12.21
C VAL A 443 7.22 -11.31 13.59
N SER A 444 7.27 -10.50 14.65
CA SER A 444 7.58 -10.97 15.99
C SER A 444 6.55 -11.95 16.55
N THR A 445 5.28 -11.81 16.18
CA THR A 445 4.17 -12.65 16.66
C THR A 445 3.69 -13.69 15.64
N ARG A 446 4.26 -13.70 14.44
CA ARG A 446 3.84 -14.60 13.37
C ARG A 446 4.05 -16.07 13.74
N PRO A 447 3.05 -16.96 13.57
CA PRO A 447 3.24 -18.39 13.62
C PRO A 447 4.03 -18.91 12.40
N ASP A 448 4.36 -20.21 12.40
CA ASP A 448 4.93 -20.88 11.24
C ASP A 448 4.10 -20.61 9.98
N TRP A 449 4.79 -20.50 8.86
CA TRP A 449 4.14 -20.17 7.59
C TRP A 449 3.52 -21.42 6.95
N VAL A 450 2.17 -21.46 6.83
CA VAL A 450 1.48 -22.51 6.11
C VAL A 450 1.62 -22.28 4.59
N LEU A 451 2.34 -23.20 3.93
CA LEU A 451 2.66 -23.09 2.49
C LEU A 451 1.62 -23.75 1.59
N SER A 452 1.04 -24.86 2.03
CA SER A 452 0.20 -25.70 1.14
C SER A 452 -1.17 -25.12 0.92
N ARG A 453 -1.64 -25.24 -0.34
CA ARG A 453 -3.00 -24.94 -0.77
C ARG A 453 -3.55 -26.12 -1.53
N GLN A 454 -4.79 -26.49 -1.26
CA GLN A 454 -5.53 -27.57 -1.89
C GLN A 454 -6.18 -27.06 -3.18
N ARG A 455 -5.36 -26.54 -4.08
CA ARG A 455 -5.73 -25.95 -5.36
C ARG A 455 -4.85 -26.52 -6.47
N ALA A 456 -5.22 -26.25 -7.73
CA ALA A 456 -4.52 -26.78 -8.87
C ALA A 456 -3.65 -25.75 -9.62
N TRP A 457 -4.02 -24.46 -9.58
CA TRP A 457 -3.34 -23.42 -10.31
C TRP A 457 -2.28 -22.71 -9.46
N GLY A 458 -1.05 -23.16 -9.57
CA GLY A 458 0.12 -22.63 -8.87
C GLY A 458 1.35 -23.51 -9.07
N VAL A 459 2.44 -23.13 -8.42
CA VAL A 459 3.66 -23.93 -8.37
C VAL A 459 3.47 -25.03 -7.31
N PRO A 460 3.67 -26.31 -7.64
CA PRO A 460 3.51 -27.41 -6.68
C PRO A 460 4.60 -27.38 -5.60
N LEU A 461 4.28 -27.99 -4.44
CA LEU A 461 5.30 -28.35 -3.46
C LEU A 461 6.11 -29.51 -4.04
N THR A 462 7.20 -29.20 -4.71
CA THR A 462 8.01 -30.17 -5.46
C THR A 462 8.83 -31.08 -4.56
N CYS A 463 8.15 -31.89 -3.75
CA CYS A 463 8.77 -32.85 -2.87
C CYS A 463 8.07 -34.21 -2.88
N PHE A 464 8.81 -35.22 -2.48
CA PHE A 464 8.36 -36.61 -2.34
C PHE A 464 8.50 -37.02 -0.87
N ILE A 465 7.52 -37.76 -0.37
CA ILE A 465 7.53 -38.30 0.99
C ILE A 465 7.68 -39.81 0.96
N LYS A 466 8.47 -40.33 1.89
CA LYS A 466 8.75 -41.77 1.97
C LYS A 466 7.59 -42.48 2.66
N LYS A 467 7.02 -43.45 1.97
CA LYS A 467 5.93 -44.28 2.52
C LYS A 467 6.40 -45.05 3.76
N GLY A 468 5.52 -45.14 4.73
CA GLY A 468 5.78 -45.91 5.97
C GLY A 468 6.56 -45.13 7.02
N LEU A 469 7.02 -43.90 6.74
CA LEU A 469 7.61 -43.01 7.75
C LEU A 469 6.62 -41.97 8.22
N GLY A 470 6.68 -41.61 9.50
CA GLY A 470 5.90 -40.50 10.05
C GLY A 470 6.52 -39.13 9.74
N PRO A 471 5.73 -38.03 9.83
CA PRO A 471 6.19 -36.68 9.55
C PRO A 471 7.38 -36.20 10.38
N ASP A 472 7.59 -36.79 11.56
CA ASP A 472 8.67 -36.42 12.48
C ASP A 472 9.99 -37.15 12.15
N HIS A 473 9.99 -38.09 11.21
CA HIS A 473 11.20 -38.79 10.80
C HIS A 473 12.04 -37.93 9.88
N GLU A 474 13.37 -37.89 10.06
CA GLU A 474 14.29 -37.05 9.28
C GLU A 474 14.30 -37.37 7.78
N ASP A 475 14.08 -38.64 7.41
CA ASP A 475 14.00 -39.13 6.02
C ASP A 475 12.55 -39.09 5.47
N PHE A 476 11.59 -38.51 6.17
CA PHE A 476 10.21 -38.45 5.70
C PHE A 476 10.11 -37.71 4.38
N ILE A 477 10.79 -36.55 4.26
CA ILE A 477 10.90 -35.79 3.03
C ILE A 477 12.19 -36.18 2.32
N LEU A 478 12.08 -36.57 1.06
CA LEU A 478 13.25 -36.90 0.24
C LEU A 478 14.09 -35.65 -0.04
N LYS A 479 15.37 -35.70 0.34
CA LYS A 479 16.35 -34.62 0.16
C LYS A 479 17.49 -35.16 -0.71
N ASP A 480 17.57 -34.73 -1.96
CA ASP A 480 18.58 -35.16 -2.91
C ASP A 480 18.90 -34.07 -3.91
N GLU A 481 20.18 -33.66 -4.02
CA GLU A 481 20.61 -32.58 -4.91
C GLU A 481 20.40 -32.93 -6.39
N LYS A 482 20.63 -34.20 -6.80
CA LYS A 482 20.46 -34.64 -8.20
C LYS A 482 18.98 -34.59 -8.60
N LEU A 483 18.11 -34.98 -7.68
CA LEU A 483 16.67 -34.86 -7.89
C LEU A 483 16.26 -33.38 -8.04
N ASN A 484 16.81 -32.50 -7.20
CA ASN A 484 16.53 -31.09 -7.23
C ASN A 484 16.99 -30.42 -8.54
N GLU A 485 18.20 -30.78 -9.04
CA GLU A 485 18.69 -30.35 -10.35
C GLU A 485 17.78 -30.80 -11.48
N ARG A 486 17.33 -32.06 -11.45
CA ARG A 486 16.38 -32.60 -12.44
C ARG A 486 15.03 -31.88 -12.39
N LEU A 487 14.51 -31.62 -11.21
CA LEU A 487 13.28 -30.86 -11.03
C LEU A 487 13.41 -29.47 -11.66
N ALA A 488 14.46 -28.74 -11.34
CA ALA A 488 14.72 -27.41 -11.88
C ALA A 488 14.83 -27.43 -13.42
N ASP A 489 15.53 -28.38 -13.98
CA ASP A 489 15.71 -28.51 -15.42
C ASP A 489 14.41 -28.82 -16.18
N ILE A 490 13.60 -29.72 -15.63
CA ILE A 490 12.30 -30.06 -16.25
C ILE A 490 11.33 -28.90 -16.14
N LEU A 491 11.20 -28.28 -14.96
CA LEU A 491 10.30 -27.17 -14.77
C LEU A 491 10.70 -25.95 -15.62
N LYS A 492 11.98 -25.71 -15.80
CA LYS A 492 12.47 -24.63 -16.66
C LYS A 492 12.09 -24.81 -18.13
N LYS A 493 11.97 -26.05 -18.58
CA LYS A 493 11.63 -26.38 -19.98
C LYS A 493 10.14 -26.50 -20.23
N GLU A 494 9.40 -27.02 -19.27
CA GLU A 494 8.00 -27.47 -19.45
C GLU A 494 7.04 -26.79 -18.46
N GLY A 495 7.56 -26.00 -17.54
CA GLY A 495 6.76 -25.36 -16.51
C GLY A 495 6.31 -26.31 -15.40
N ALA A 496 5.58 -25.77 -14.43
CA ALA A 496 5.02 -26.53 -13.31
C ALA A 496 3.96 -27.57 -13.76
N ASP A 497 3.44 -27.45 -14.95
CA ASP A 497 2.49 -28.42 -15.55
C ASP A 497 3.10 -29.82 -15.64
N ALA A 498 4.42 -29.92 -15.79
CA ALA A 498 5.14 -31.21 -15.81
C ALA A 498 4.93 -32.04 -14.52
N TRP A 499 4.73 -31.39 -13.39
CA TRP A 499 4.48 -32.05 -12.09
C TRP A 499 3.13 -32.78 -12.06
N PHE A 500 2.16 -32.28 -12.80
CA PHE A 500 0.78 -32.79 -12.81
C PHE A 500 0.48 -33.73 -13.98
N GLN A 501 1.48 -34.05 -14.79
CA GLN A 501 1.34 -35.01 -15.88
C GLN A 501 1.19 -36.44 -15.37
N GLU A 502 0.48 -37.29 -16.09
CA GLU A 502 0.42 -38.72 -15.81
C GLU A 502 1.84 -39.31 -15.91
N GLY A 503 2.25 -40.13 -14.91
CA GLY A 503 3.60 -40.71 -14.87
C GLY A 503 4.69 -39.71 -14.40
N ALA A 504 4.33 -38.55 -13.92
CA ALA A 504 5.30 -37.55 -13.42
C ALA A 504 6.20 -38.08 -12.30
N LYS A 505 5.64 -38.78 -11.31
CA LYS A 505 6.40 -39.38 -10.20
C LYS A 505 7.49 -40.32 -10.74
N GLU A 506 7.12 -41.22 -11.62
CA GLU A 506 8.02 -42.19 -12.25
C GLU A 506 9.13 -41.47 -13.01
N ARG A 507 8.81 -40.45 -13.75
CA ARG A 507 9.74 -39.63 -14.56
C ARG A 507 10.74 -38.87 -13.68
N PHE A 508 10.26 -38.22 -12.64
CA PHE A 508 11.15 -37.46 -11.77
C PHE A 508 12.09 -38.35 -10.96
N LEU A 509 11.63 -39.53 -10.53
CA LEU A 509 12.40 -40.47 -9.71
C LEU A 509 13.24 -41.47 -10.54
N GLU A 510 13.07 -41.54 -11.88
CA GLU A 510 13.70 -42.50 -12.77
C GLU A 510 15.22 -42.57 -12.54
N GLY A 511 15.74 -43.81 -12.28
CA GLY A 511 17.17 -44.02 -12.07
C GLY A 511 17.78 -43.46 -10.79
N LEU A 512 16.99 -42.79 -9.94
CA LEU A 512 17.42 -42.29 -8.66
C LEU A 512 16.76 -43.08 -7.51
N TYR A 513 15.45 -43.25 -7.56
CA TYR A 513 14.67 -43.90 -6.50
C TYR A 513 13.56 -44.77 -7.08
N SER A 514 13.10 -45.78 -6.31
CA SER A 514 11.90 -46.52 -6.66
C SER A 514 10.64 -45.71 -6.44
N PRO A 515 9.81 -45.47 -7.46
CA PRO A 515 8.57 -44.69 -7.31
C PRO A 515 7.59 -45.30 -6.33
N ASP A 516 7.65 -46.61 -6.12
CA ASP A 516 6.73 -47.33 -5.20
C ASP A 516 6.97 -46.99 -3.73
N ASP A 517 8.20 -46.56 -3.39
CA ASP A 517 8.58 -46.19 -2.02
C ASP A 517 8.16 -44.78 -1.61
N TYR A 518 7.73 -43.96 -2.58
CA TYR A 518 7.44 -42.57 -2.37
C TYR A 518 6.05 -42.17 -2.82
N GLU A 519 5.55 -41.12 -2.19
CA GLU A 519 4.34 -40.41 -2.56
C GLU A 519 4.70 -38.99 -3.01
N GLN A 520 4.12 -38.58 -4.13
CA GLN A 520 4.30 -37.23 -4.69
C GLN A 520 3.33 -36.27 -4.00
N VAL A 521 3.80 -35.12 -3.55
CA VAL A 521 2.93 -34.08 -2.96
C VAL A 521 2.25 -33.31 -4.08
N MET A 522 0.92 -33.21 -3.99
CA MET A 522 0.07 -32.60 -5.04
C MET A 522 -0.46 -31.21 -4.70
N ASP A 523 -0.26 -30.77 -3.46
CA ASP A 523 -0.60 -29.41 -3.05
C ASP A 523 0.26 -28.38 -3.78
N ILE A 524 -0.27 -27.18 -3.97
CA ILE A 524 0.48 -26.04 -4.51
C ILE A 524 0.95 -25.11 -3.40
N LEU A 525 1.97 -24.31 -3.69
CA LEU A 525 2.47 -23.27 -2.82
C LEU A 525 1.46 -22.14 -2.64
N ASP A 526 1.50 -21.50 -1.49
CA ASP A 526 0.87 -20.22 -1.25
C ASP A 526 1.32 -19.20 -2.30
N VAL A 527 0.38 -18.49 -2.91
CA VAL A 527 0.69 -17.47 -3.95
C VAL A 527 1.62 -16.37 -3.44
N TRP A 528 1.61 -16.08 -2.13
CA TRP A 528 2.58 -15.17 -1.52
C TRP A 528 4.00 -15.72 -1.52
N PHE A 529 4.18 -17.02 -1.65
CA PHE A 529 5.48 -17.61 -1.86
C PHE A 529 5.99 -17.34 -3.29
N ASP A 530 5.12 -17.38 -4.27
CA ASP A 530 5.45 -17.11 -5.67
C ASP A 530 5.92 -15.66 -5.86
N SER A 531 5.13 -14.69 -5.42
CA SER A 531 5.51 -13.28 -5.46
C SER A 531 6.68 -12.97 -4.52
N GLY A 532 6.74 -13.62 -3.37
CA GLY A 532 7.88 -13.54 -2.45
C GLY A 532 9.21 -13.98 -3.09
N SER A 533 9.19 -14.91 -4.04
CA SER A 533 10.38 -15.41 -4.76
C SER A 533 10.94 -14.46 -5.80
N THR A 534 10.27 -13.36 -6.10
CA THR A 534 10.76 -12.38 -7.08
C THR A 534 12.15 -11.85 -6.75
N HIS A 535 12.55 -11.84 -5.48
CA HIS A 535 13.91 -11.50 -5.08
C HIS A 535 14.97 -12.41 -5.72
N ALA A 536 14.60 -13.64 -6.07
CA ALA A 536 15.49 -14.59 -6.74
C ALA A 536 15.47 -14.38 -8.25
N TYR A 537 14.35 -14.68 -8.93
CA TYR A 537 14.34 -14.68 -10.39
C TYR A 537 14.30 -13.29 -11.04
N VAL A 538 13.98 -12.22 -10.30
CA VAL A 538 14.02 -10.85 -10.83
C VAL A 538 15.26 -10.09 -10.35
N LEU A 539 15.55 -10.12 -9.05
CA LEU A 539 16.63 -9.28 -8.51
C LEU A 539 17.99 -9.96 -8.57
N ARG A 540 18.07 -11.27 -8.22
CA ARG A 540 19.34 -12.00 -8.17
C ARG A 540 19.77 -12.55 -9.53
N ASP A 541 18.84 -13.15 -10.27
CA ASP A 541 19.19 -14.04 -11.41
C ASP A 541 19.12 -13.33 -12.77
N ARG A 542 18.41 -12.19 -12.90
CA ARG A 542 18.43 -11.39 -14.14
C ARG A 542 19.76 -10.66 -14.28
N ALA A 543 20.23 -10.53 -15.51
CA ALA A 543 21.48 -9.83 -15.82
C ALA A 543 21.45 -8.33 -15.47
N ASP A 544 20.27 -7.71 -15.51
CA ASP A 544 19.99 -6.32 -15.13
C ASP A 544 19.47 -6.20 -13.69
N GLY A 545 19.43 -7.30 -12.95
CA GLY A 545 18.98 -7.36 -11.58
C GLY A 545 20.01 -6.84 -10.59
N LYS A 546 19.53 -6.46 -9.40
CA LYS A 546 20.35 -6.10 -8.23
C LYS A 546 19.66 -6.61 -6.97
N TRP A 547 20.36 -7.44 -6.21
CA TRP A 547 19.90 -7.90 -4.91
C TRP A 547 20.86 -7.42 -3.80
N PRO A 548 20.34 -6.85 -2.68
CA PRO A 548 18.97 -6.40 -2.50
C PRO A 548 18.62 -5.21 -3.41
N ALA A 549 17.32 -5.03 -3.71
CA ALA A 549 16.82 -3.85 -4.40
C ALA A 549 17.02 -2.57 -3.58
N ASP A 550 17.14 -1.43 -4.24
CA ASP A 550 17.23 -0.15 -3.53
C ASP A 550 15.89 0.22 -2.87
N LEU A 551 14.76 -0.07 -3.52
CA LEU A 551 13.44 0.29 -3.01
C LEU A 551 12.35 -0.73 -3.39
N TYR A 552 11.49 -1.07 -2.41
CA TYR A 552 10.16 -1.63 -2.60
C TYR A 552 9.13 -0.53 -2.31
N LEU A 553 8.13 -0.37 -3.17
CA LEU A 553 7.07 0.63 -3.02
C LEU A 553 5.71 -0.02 -3.24
N GLU A 554 4.88 -0.07 -2.20
CA GLU A 554 3.53 -0.63 -2.28
C GLU A 554 2.57 0.08 -1.30
N GLY A 555 1.29 -0.32 -1.31
CA GLY A 555 0.31 0.11 -0.32
C GLY A 555 0.63 -0.38 1.10
N THR A 556 0.08 0.30 2.10
CA THR A 556 0.26 -0.07 3.52
C THR A 556 -0.27 -1.44 3.88
N ASP A 557 -1.20 -2.01 3.11
CA ASP A 557 -1.71 -3.38 3.25
C ASP A 557 -0.62 -4.44 3.00
N GLN A 558 0.40 -4.12 2.20
CA GLN A 558 1.46 -5.04 1.84
C GLN A 558 2.45 -5.36 2.98
N HIS A 559 2.32 -4.74 4.14
CA HIS A 559 3.00 -5.20 5.35
C HIS A 559 2.58 -6.64 5.74
N ARG A 560 1.34 -7.04 5.45
CA ARG A 560 0.87 -8.43 5.59
C ARG A 560 1.06 -9.30 4.36
N GLY A 561 1.33 -8.69 3.21
CA GLY A 561 1.48 -9.37 1.93
C GLY A 561 2.92 -9.42 1.45
N PHE A 562 3.21 -8.70 0.37
CA PHE A 562 4.46 -8.77 -0.38
C PHE A 562 5.71 -8.43 0.43
N PHE A 563 5.69 -7.36 1.24
CA PHE A 563 6.85 -7.02 2.08
C PHE A 563 7.20 -8.14 3.04
N HIS A 564 6.19 -8.79 3.59
CA HIS A 564 6.35 -9.83 4.60
C HIS A 564 6.85 -11.15 3.99
N SER A 565 6.19 -11.63 2.93
CA SER A 565 6.55 -12.89 2.27
C SER A 565 7.92 -12.82 1.61
N SER A 566 8.23 -11.73 0.92
CA SER A 566 9.52 -11.49 0.29
C SER A 566 10.65 -11.42 1.34
N LEU A 567 10.40 -10.77 2.48
CA LEU A 567 11.34 -10.69 3.59
C LEU A 567 11.65 -12.08 4.16
N LEU A 568 10.63 -12.85 4.56
CA LEU A 568 10.82 -14.15 5.19
C LEU A 568 11.56 -15.12 4.26
N GLN A 569 11.20 -15.10 3.00
CA GLN A 569 11.81 -15.99 2.02
C GLN A 569 13.27 -15.62 1.76
N SER A 570 13.58 -14.34 1.52
CA SER A 570 14.95 -13.89 1.33
C SER A 570 15.81 -14.13 2.57
N CYS A 571 15.28 -13.90 3.78
CA CYS A 571 15.96 -14.24 5.02
C CYS A 571 16.23 -15.75 5.13
N GLY A 572 15.29 -16.58 4.67
CA GLY A 572 15.42 -18.03 4.67
C GLY A 572 16.46 -18.56 3.68
N THR A 573 16.58 -17.97 2.50
CA THR A 573 17.42 -18.50 1.42
C THR A 573 18.67 -17.66 1.16
N GLN A 574 18.63 -16.33 1.33
CA GLN A 574 19.74 -15.42 1.08
C GLN A 574 20.40 -14.85 2.35
N GLY A 575 19.70 -14.82 3.50
CA GLY A 575 20.23 -14.43 4.79
C GLY A 575 19.80 -13.06 5.30
N GLN A 576 19.19 -12.19 4.47
CA GLN A 576 18.72 -10.86 4.84
C GLN A 576 17.55 -10.41 3.99
N ALA A 577 17.01 -9.21 4.28
CA ALA A 577 15.95 -8.59 3.49
C ALA A 577 16.34 -8.41 2.02
N PRO A 578 15.38 -8.54 1.09
CA PRO A 578 15.62 -8.36 -0.34
C PRO A 578 15.59 -6.89 -0.79
N TYR A 579 15.39 -5.96 0.14
CA TYR A 579 15.27 -4.52 -0.10
C TYR A 579 16.05 -3.72 0.94
N GLN A 580 16.58 -2.57 0.50
CA GLN A 580 17.26 -1.59 1.35
C GLN A 580 16.30 -0.51 1.87
N GLY A 581 15.24 -0.22 1.13
CA GLY A 581 14.23 0.75 1.50
C GLY A 581 12.81 0.23 1.22
N VAL A 582 11.87 0.67 2.04
CA VAL A 582 10.43 0.44 1.87
C VAL A 582 9.69 1.75 1.95
N LEU A 583 8.96 2.08 0.88
CA LEU A 583 8.08 3.22 0.81
C LEU A 583 6.64 2.75 0.70
N THR A 584 5.74 3.32 1.51
CA THR A 584 4.33 2.93 1.50
C THR A 584 3.40 4.10 1.23
N HIS A 585 2.31 3.83 0.54
CA HIS A 585 1.22 4.76 0.32
C HIS A 585 -0.07 4.30 1.00
N GLY A 586 -0.95 5.27 1.31
CA GLY A 586 -2.29 5.00 1.85
C GLY A 586 -3.27 4.48 0.80
N PHE A 587 -4.54 4.33 1.22
CA PHE A 587 -5.65 3.95 0.36
C PHE A 587 -6.28 5.17 -0.32
N ILE A 588 -7.11 4.91 -1.32
CA ILE A 588 -7.88 5.94 -1.99
C ILE A 588 -9.34 5.86 -1.56
N LEU A 589 -9.86 6.99 -1.11
CA LEU A 589 -11.21 7.20 -0.66
C LEU A 589 -11.96 8.09 -1.66
N ASP A 590 -13.28 8.07 -1.63
CA ASP A 590 -14.08 9.03 -2.40
C ASP A 590 -13.93 10.47 -1.84
N GLU A 591 -14.54 11.46 -2.49
CA GLU A 591 -14.48 12.87 -2.06
C GLU A 591 -14.95 13.08 -0.61
N LYS A 592 -15.88 12.26 -0.15
CA LYS A 592 -16.45 12.33 1.21
C LYS A 592 -15.61 11.59 2.25
N GLY A 593 -14.57 10.85 1.82
CA GLY A 593 -13.69 10.08 2.69
C GLY A 593 -14.20 8.67 2.99
N PHE A 594 -15.11 8.12 2.18
CA PHE A 594 -15.56 6.74 2.30
C PHE A 594 -14.77 5.80 1.40
N LYS A 595 -14.61 4.56 1.85
CA LYS A 595 -14.01 3.49 1.03
C LYS A 595 -14.85 3.29 -0.24
N MET A 596 -14.19 3.24 -1.38
CA MET A 596 -14.85 2.99 -2.65
C MET A 596 -15.26 1.53 -2.79
N SER A 597 -16.48 1.29 -3.26
CA SER A 597 -16.97 -0.03 -3.61
C SER A 597 -17.99 0.03 -4.76
N LYS A 598 -18.06 -1.06 -5.54
CA LYS A 598 -19.06 -1.15 -6.62
C LYS A 598 -20.49 -1.11 -6.08
N SER A 599 -20.71 -1.66 -4.89
CA SER A 599 -22.03 -1.68 -4.24
C SER A 599 -22.52 -0.30 -3.79
N LEU A 600 -21.60 0.61 -3.47
CA LEU A 600 -21.92 2.00 -3.12
C LEU A 600 -22.00 2.92 -4.36
N GLY A 601 -21.55 2.45 -5.52
CA GLY A 601 -21.55 3.25 -6.75
C GLY A 601 -20.61 4.45 -6.70
N ASN A 602 -19.66 4.50 -5.76
CA ASN A 602 -18.73 5.61 -5.55
C ASN A 602 -17.32 5.34 -6.12
N THR A 603 -17.17 4.35 -7.00
CA THR A 603 -15.88 4.02 -7.59
C THR A 603 -15.47 5.02 -8.67
N VAL A 604 -14.19 5.40 -8.66
CA VAL A 604 -13.55 6.19 -9.70
C VAL A 604 -12.60 5.28 -10.49
N SER A 605 -12.81 5.19 -11.79
CA SER A 605 -11.98 4.39 -12.69
C SER A 605 -10.88 5.25 -13.30
N PRO A 606 -9.61 4.81 -13.31
CA PRO A 606 -8.54 5.56 -13.95
C PRO A 606 -8.78 5.76 -15.44
N GLN A 607 -9.39 4.80 -16.13
CA GLN A 607 -9.74 4.90 -17.56
C GLN A 607 -10.71 6.05 -17.83
N GLN A 608 -11.71 6.25 -16.96
CA GLN A 608 -12.64 7.37 -17.06
C GLN A 608 -11.95 8.72 -16.81
N VAL A 609 -11.10 8.80 -15.80
CA VAL A 609 -10.32 10.01 -15.51
C VAL A 609 -9.41 10.37 -16.67
N ILE A 610 -8.70 9.39 -17.22
CA ILE A 610 -7.81 9.61 -18.37
C ILE A 610 -8.59 10.07 -19.61
N LYS A 611 -9.75 9.48 -19.87
CA LYS A 611 -10.59 9.86 -20.99
C LYS A 611 -11.11 11.30 -20.87
N GLN A 612 -11.43 11.73 -19.66
CA GLN A 612 -12.02 13.06 -19.41
C GLN A 612 -10.97 14.16 -19.25
N PHE A 613 -9.88 13.88 -18.55
CA PHE A 613 -8.89 14.87 -18.13
C PHE A 613 -7.49 14.63 -18.70
N GLY A 614 -7.17 13.40 -19.14
CA GLY A 614 -5.83 12.98 -19.52
C GLY A 614 -5.03 12.37 -18.38
N ALA A 615 -3.97 11.62 -18.74
CA ALA A 615 -3.12 10.92 -17.75
C ALA A 615 -2.33 11.90 -16.86
N ASP A 616 -1.85 13.00 -17.42
CA ASP A 616 -1.06 13.99 -16.66
C ASP A 616 -1.86 14.67 -15.55
N ILE A 617 -3.18 14.81 -15.68
CA ILE A 617 -4.03 15.34 -14.59
C ILE A 617 -4.11 14.34 -13.45
N LEU A 618 -4.25 13.06 -13.74
CA LEU A 618 -4.24 12.02 -12.71
C LEU A 618 -2.87 11.95 -11.99
N ARG A 619 -1.78 12.06 -12.74
CA ARG A 619 -0.42 12.12 -12.19
C ARG A 619 -0.21 13.37 -11.32
N LEU A 620 -0.70 14.52 -11.77
CA LEU A 620 -0.61 15.78 -11.01
C LEU A 620 -1.42 15.71 -9.71
N TRP A 621 -2.59 15.04 -9.71
CA TRP A 621 -3.35 14.76 -8.50
C TRP A 621 -2.52 13.97 -7.48
N VAL A 622 -1.82 12.93 -7.92
CA VAL A 622 -0.91 12.17 -7.04
C VAL A 622 0.20 13.06 -6.48
N ALA A 623 0.84 13.86 -7.33
CA ALA A 623 1.93 14.75 -6.90
C ALA A 623 1.47 15.85 -5.95
N GLN A 624 0.22 16.32 -6.03
CA GLN A 624 -0.34 17.32 -5.12
C GLN A 624 -0.75 16.74 -3.76
N SER A 625 -0.89 15.43 -3.67
CA SER A 625 -1.40 14.76 -2.49
C SER A 625 -0.27 14.30 -1.55
N ASP A 626 -0.56 14.24 -0.26
CA ASP A 626 0.27 13.47 0.67
C ASP A 626 -0.10 11.99 0.55
N TYR A 627 0.69 11.26 -0.22
CA TYR A 627 0.44 9.85 -0.50
C TYR A 627 0.76 8.91 0.69
N THR A 628 1.43 9.41 1.73
CA THR A 628 1.77 8.60 2.91
C THR A 628 0.57 8.28 3.79
N VAL A 629 -0.52 8.98 3.58
CA VAL A 629 -1.83 8.79 4.23
C VAL A 629 -2.90 8.47 3.19
N ASP A 630 -4.14 8.20 3.63
CA ASP A 630 -5.24 7.95 2.72
C ASP A 630 -5.59 9.19 1.89
N LEU A 631 -5.74 9.02 0.59
CA LEU A 631 -6.01 10.08 -0.38
C LEU A 631 -7.50 10.13 -0.74
N ARG A 632 -7.96 11.32 -1.13
CA ARG A 632 -9.31 11.49 -1.67
C ARG A 632 -9.26 11.83 -3.15
N ILE A 633 -10.22 11.29 -3.90
CA ILE A 633 -10.40 11.59 -5.31
C ILE A 633 -11.87 11.79 -5.65
N GLY A 634 -12.14 12.70 -6.58
CA GLY A 634 -13.47 12.97 -7.12
C GLY A 634 -13.45 14.13 -8.09
N ASN A 635 -14.59 14.46 -8.66
CA ASN A 635 -14.67 15.44 -9.75
C ASN A 635 -14.24 16.85 -9.34
N GLU A 636 -14.62 17.32 -8.16
CA GLU A 636 -14.26 18.68 -7.71
C GLU A 636 -12.76 18.78 -7.41
N ILE A 637 -12.17 17.74 -6.83
CA ILE A 637 -10.73 17.65 -6.61
C ILE A 637 -9.99 17.71 -7.95
N LEU A 638 -10.42 16.93 -8.95
CA LEU A 638 -9.79 16.88 -10.28
C LEU A 638 -9.93 18.18 -11.05
N LYS A 639 -11.03 18.94 -10.86
CA LYS A 639 -11.16 20.30 -11.41
C LYS A 639 -10.11 21.24 -10.83
N GLY A 640 -9.89 21.21 -9.50
CA GLY A 640 -8.84 22.00 -8.85
C GLY A 640 -7.43 21.64 -9.35
N VAL A 641 -7.17 20.36 -9.58
CA VAL A 641 -5.92 19.90 -10.21
C VAL A 641 -5.76 20.44 -11.63
N THR A 642 -6.85 20.43 -12.41
CA THR A 642 -6.88 20.97 -13.79
C THR A 642 -6.57 22.46 -13.81
N ASP A 643 -7.05 23.22 -12.84
CA ASP A 643 -6.74 24.65 -12.75
C ASP A 643 -5.25 24.89 -12.44
N SER A 644 -4.67 24.08 -11.58
CA SER A 644 -3.22 24.10 -11.34
C SER A 644 -2.43 23.76 -12.61
N TYR A 645 -2.83 22.72 -13.32
CA TYR A 645 -2.22 22.31 -14.59
C TYR A 645 -2.27 23.45 -15.64
N ARG A 646 -3.40 24.15 -15.80
CA ARG A 646 -3.53 25.28 -16.73
C ARG A 646 -2.53 26.38 -16.43
N LYS A 647 -2.30 26.69 -15.15
CA LYS A 647 -1.29 27.71 -14.75
C LYS A 647 0.11 27.26 -15.14
N LEU A 648 0.48 26.02 -14.89
CA LEU A 648 1.79 25.47 -15.28
C LEU A 648 1.96 25.47 -16.80
N ARG A 649 0.95 25.00 -17.53
CA ARG A 649 0.95 24.98 -18.99
C ARG A 649 1.13 26.38 -19.58
N ASN A 650 0.48 27.41 -19.01
CA ASN A 650 0.64 28.80 -19.44
C ASN A 650 2.07 29.31 -19.25
N THR A 651 2.76 28.91 -18.17
CA THR A 651 4.15 29.27 -17.91
C THR A 651 5.08 28.72 -19.02
N VAL A 652 4.98 27.44 -19.32
CA VAL A 652 5.82 26.82 -20.37
C VAL A 652 5.45 27.29 -21.77
N ARG A 653 4.17 27.57 -22.01
CA ARG A 653 3.72 28.17 -23.28
C ARG A 653 4.32 29.54 -23.53
N PHE A 654 4.48 30.37 -22.49
CA PHE A 654 5.16 31.66 -22.60
C PHE A 654 6.62 31.48 -23.04
N LEU A 655 7.34 30.49 -22.49
CA LEU A 655 8.71 30.18 -22.91
C LEU A 655 8.78 29.79 -24.39
N LEU A 656 7.94 28.84 -24.83
CA LEU A 656 7.91 28.38 -26.20
C LEU A 656 7.62 29.52 -27.18
N GLY A 657 6.65 30.39 -26.85
CA GLY A 657 6.27 31.52 -27.71
C GLY A 657 7.39 32.56 -27.88
N ASN A 658 8.33 32.66 -26.92
CA ASN A 658 9.43 33.62 -26.99
C ASN A 658 10.73 33.00 -27.48
N LEU A 659 10.89 31.68 -27.40
CA LEU A 659 12.13 30.99 -27.79
C LEU A 659 12.11 30.40 -29.20
N GLY A 660 11.04 30.53 -29.97
CA GLY A 660 10.87 29.89 -31.28
C GLY A 660 11.94 30.24 -32.32
N THR A 661 12.57 31.42 -32.21
CA THR A 661 13.62 31.89 -33.11
C THR A 661 14.96 32.08 -32.39
N TYR A 662 15.03 31.71 -31.10
CA TYR A 662 16.27 31.89 -30.31
C TYR A 662 17.32 30.89 -30.75
N SER A 663 18.52 31.36 -31.08
CA SER A 663 19.70 30.53 -31.27
C SER A 663 20.78 31.02 -30.30
N ASP A 664 21.46 30.09 -29.60
CA ASP A 664 22.50 30.38 -28.62
C ASP A 664 23.83 30.73 -29.31
N GLN A 665 23.80 31.68 -30.26
CA GLN A 665 24.99 32.08 -31.03
C GLN A 665 25.86 33.15 -30.32
N GLU A 666 25.36 33.73 -29.23
CA GLU A 666 26.12 34.78 -28.49
C GLU A 666 26.12 34.46 -27.00
N ASP A 667 27.26 34.06 -26.50
CA ASP A 667 27.48 33.83 -25.07
C ASP A 667 27.53 35.16 -24.32
N ILE A 668 26.48 35.51 -23.57
CA ILE A 668 26.48 36.65 -22.65
C ILE A 668 27.02 36.15 -21.32
N ALA A 669 28.17 36.68 -20.89
CA ALA A 669 28.75 36.30 -19.61
C ALA A 669 27.85 36.70 -18.44
N TYR A 670 27.86 35.91 -17.35
CA TYR A 670 27.05 36.19 -16.15
C TYR A 670 27.19 37.62 -15.64
N ASN A 671 28.42 38.17 -15.64
CA ASN A 671 28.69 39.53 -15.19
C ASN A 671 27.99 40.62 -16.00
N GLU A 672 27.68 40.34 -17.28
CA GLU A 672 27.02 41.27 -18.19
C GLU A 672 25.49 41.22 -18.10
N LEU A 673 24.95 40.18 -17.44
CA LEU A 673 23.52 40.05 -17.24
C LEU A 673 22.96 41.19 -16.38
N PRO A 674 21.78 41.72 -16.69
CA PRO A 674 21.10 42.67 -15.82
C PRO A 674 20.74 42.05 -14.45
N ASN A 675 20.51 42.90 -13.46
CA ASN A 675 20.34 42.50 -12.08
C ASN A 675 19.09 41.57 -11.86
N LEU A 676 18.03 41.78 -12.63
CA LEU A 676 16.83 40.92 -12.52
C LEU A 676 17.11 39.50 -13.02
N GLU A 677 17.86 39.34 -14.11
CA GLU A 677 18.27 38.04 -14.65
C GLU A 677 19.20 37.32 -13.66
N LYS A 678 20.13 37.99 -13.04
CA LYS A 678 20.97 37.42 -11.97
C LYS A 678 20.16 36.95 -10.77
N TYR A 679 19.14 37.72 -10.40
CA TYR A 679 18.20 37.33 -9.33
C TYR A 679 17.45 36.05 -9.69
N ILE A 680 16.91 35.97 -10.90
CA ILE A 680 16.17 34.76 -11.34
C ILE A 680 17.09 33.54 -11.39
N LEU A 681 18.33 33.66 -11.85
CA LEU A 681 19.28 32.56 -11.86
C LEU A 681 19.64 32.10 -10.44
N HIS A 682 19.74 33.03 -9.46
CA HIS A 682 19.86 32.62 -8.08
C HIS A 682 18.63 31.83 -7.58
N ARG A 683 17.42 32.31 -7.88
CA ARG A 683 16.18 31.59 -7.54
C ARG A 683 16.15 30.21 -8.19
N VAL A 684 16.67 30.04 -9.41
CA VAL A 684 16.84 28.71 -10.04
C VAL A 684 17.72 27.82 -9.18
N CYS A 685 18.84 28.32 -8.60
CA CYS A 685 19.67 27.50 -7.71
C CYS A 685 18.92 27.01 -6.48
N GLU A 686 18.16 27.88 -5.80
CA GLU A 686 17.40 27.49 -4.62
C GLU A 686 16.28 26.50 -4.93
N VAL A 687 15.58 26.72 -6.03
CA VAL A 687 14.51 25.81 -6.49
C VAL A 687 15.09 24.46 -6.90
N ASP A 688 16.22 24.46 -7.63
CA ASP A 688 16.91 23.24 -8.05
C ASP A 688 17.34 22.38 -6.85
N GLU A 689 17.98 23.00 -5.86
CA GLU A 689 18.39 22.32 -4.64
C GLU A 689 17.18 21.69 -3.91
N LYS A 690 16.11 22.47 -3.77
CA LYS A 690 14.89 22.01 -3.12
C LYS A 690 14.20 20.87 -3.88
N ILE A 691 14.14 20.96 -5.22
CA ILE A 691 13.55 19.90 -6.06
C ILE A 691 14.38 18.62 -5.98
N ARG A 692 15.71 18.73 -6.10
CA ARG A 692 16.61 17.56 -6.01
C ARG A 692 16.48 16.85 -4.66
N SER A 693 16.55 17.61 -3.54
CA SER A 693 16.37 17.03 -2.22
C SER A 693 14.99 16.41 -2.04
N SER A 694 13.94 17.06 -2.54
CA SER A 694 12.57 16.52 -2.45
C SER A 694 12.39 15.22 -3.25
N TYR A 695 13.04 15.07 -4.39
CA TYR A 695 13.06 13.81 -5.14
C TYR A 695 13.85 12.72 -4.41
N GLN A 696 14.98 13.05 -3.80
CA GLN A 696 15.76 12.11 -2.99
C GLN A 696 14.97 11.59 -1.77
N ASP A 697 14.19 12.48 -1.16
CA ASP A 697 13.35 12.18 0.00
C ASP A 697 11.97 11.60 -0.39
N TYR A 698 11.71 11.34 -1.67
CA TYR A 698 10.41 10.91 -2.19
C TYR A 698 9.24 11.84 -1.83
N SER A 699 9.51 13.12 -1.61
CA SER A 699 8.54 14.14 -1.23
C SER A 699 7.94 14.83 -2.47
N PHE A 700 7.12 14.12 -3.24
CA PHE A 700 6.59 14.62 -4.51
C PHE A 700 5.65 15.82 -4.33
N GLN A 701 4.95 15.90 -3.22
CA GLN A 701 4.15 17.08 -2.88
C GLN A 701 5.02 18.33 -2.72
N SER A 702 6.19 18.20 -2.11
CA SER A 702 7.17 19.31 -2.01
C SER A 702 7.71 19.71 -3.37
N VAL A 703 7.96 18.75 -4.27
CA VAL A 703 8.36 19.03 -5.67
C VAL A 703 7.27 19.86 -6.35
N PHE A 704 6.02 19.42 -6.29
CA PHE A 704 4.90 20.16 -6.88
C PHE A 704 4.79 21.57 -6.30
N GLN A 705 4.77 21.71 -4.98
CA GLN A 705 4.60 23.02 -4.32
C GLN A 705 5.72 23.98 -4.71
N THR A 706 6.97 23.53 -4.68
CA THR A 706 8.14 24.35 -5.05
C THR A 706 8.07 24.77 -6.51
N TYR A 707 7.81 23.85 -7.41
CA TYR A 707 7.68 24.10 -8.84
C TYR A 707 6.49 25.04 -9.16
N PHE A 708 5.34 24.77 -8.58
CA PHE A 708 4.14 25.59 -8.80
C PHE A 708 4.30 27.01 -8.29
N GLN A 709 4.88 27.19 -7.12
CA GLN A 709 5.17 28.51 -6.55
C GLN A 709 6.15 29.27 -7.43
N PHE A 710 7.23 28.63 -7.86
CA PHE A 710 8.20 29.25 -8.76
C PHE A 710 7.56 29.68 -10.09
N CYS A 711 6.81 28.81 -10.75
CA CYS A 711 6.13 29.12 -12.00
C CYS A 711 5.12 30.26 -11.87
N THR A 712 4.33 30.29 -10.79
CA THR A 712 3.22 31.25 -10.63
C THR A 712 3.67 32.56 -10.02
N GLN A 713 4.53 32.54 -9.00
CA GLN A 713 4.90 33.74 -8.23
C GLN A 713 6.20 34.37 -8.69
N ASP A 714 7.23 33.59 -9.01
CA ASP A 714 8.52 34.14 -9.43
C ASP A 714 8.57 34.38 -10.95
N LEU A 715 7.98 33.49 -11.75
CA LEU A 715 8.03 33.62 -13.20
C LEU A 715 6.80 34.39 -13.75
N SER A 716 5.61 33.83 -13.70
CA SER A 716 4.45 34.38 -14.40
C SER A 716 4.02 35.75 -13.88
N SER A 717 3.88 35.94 -12.57
CA SER A 717 3.42 37.19 -11.96
C SER A 717 4.52 38.21 -11.69
N PHE A 718 5.77 37.84 -11.87
CA PHE A 718 6.89 38.75 -11.62
C PHE A 718 7.82 38.84 -12.84
N TYR A 719 8.70 37.87 -13.09
CA TYR A 719 9.75 37.96 -14.10
C TYR A 719 9.19 38.14 -15.52
N PHE A 720 8.27 37.25 -15.93
CA PHE A 720 7.68 37.33 -17.27
C PHE A 720 6.84 38.60 -17.46
N ASP A 721 6.12 38.99 -16.43
CA ASP A 721 5.29 40.19 -16.47
C ASP A 721 6.16 41.45 -16.67
N ILE A 722 7.26 41.57 -15.96
CA ILE A 722 8.22 42.65 -16.09
C ILE A 722 8.91 42.64 -17.48
N ARG A 723 9.29 41.45 -17.96
CA ARG A 723 10.08 41.30 -19.21
C ARG A 723 9.27 41.27 -20.49
N LYS A 724 7.92 41.19 -20.41
CA LYS A 724 7.07 41.33 -21.61
C LYS A 724 7.40 42.55 -22.45
N ASP A 725 7.52 43.68 -21.83
CA ASP A 725 7.82 44.94 -22.54
C ASP A 725 9.19 44.86 -23.25
N VAL A 726 10.22 44.38 -22.61
CA VAL A 726 11.56 44.16 -23.16
C VAL A 726 11.50 43.19 -24.36
N LEU A 727 10.84 42.05 -24.20
CA LEU A 727 10.74 41.01 -25.24
C LEU A 727 10.02 41.50 -26.49
N TYR A 728 9.00 42.36 -26.32
CA TYR A 728 8.16 42.79 -27.44
C TYR A 728 8.48 44.17 -27.99
N CYS A 729 9.12 45.03 -27.20
CA CYS A 729 9.36 46.42 -27.57
C CYS A 729 10.83 46.80 -27.75
N ASP A 730 11.80 46.08 -27.19
CA ASP A 730 13.22 46.38 -27.40
C ASP A 730 13.74 45.86 -28.73
N SER A 731 14.79 46.52 -29.23
CA SER A 731 15.55 46.06 -30.39
C SER A 731 16.07 44.64 -30.19
N GLU A 732 16.17 43.87 -31.28
CA GLU A 732 16.73 42.50 -31.26
C GLU A 732 18.16 42.45 -30.69
N ASN A 733 18.94 43.49 -30.92
CA ASN A 733 20.33 43.62 -30.45
C ASN A 733 20.44 44.15 -29.01
N SER A 734 19.34 44.53 -28.36
CA SER A 734 19.35 45.02 -26.99
C SER A 734 19.94 43.94 -26.05
N LEU A 735 20.97 44.35 -25.28
CA LEU A 735 21.57 43.48 -24.27
C LEU A 735 20.48 42.91 -23.32
N LYS A 736 19.56 43.75 -22.90
CA LYS A 736 18.48 43.34 -21.96
C LYS A 736 17.55 42.28 -22.59
N ARG A 737 17.16 42.44 -23.86
CA ARG A 737 16.33 41.47 -24.59
C ARG A 737 17.08 40.14 -24.77
N ARG A 738 18.34 40.20 -25.20
CA ARG A 738 19.20 39.03 -25.39
C ARG A 738 19.44 38.29 -24.07
N ALA A 739 19.75 39.00 -22.99
CA ALA A 739 19.92 38.45 -21.64
C ALA A 739 18.62 37.78 -21.13
N THR A 740 17.46 38.43 -21.40
CA THR A 740 16.18 37.82 -21.07
C THR A 740 15.98 36.51 -21.82
N LEU A 741 16.21 36.46 -23.14
CA LEU A 741 16.06 35.24 -23.93
C LEU A 741 17.01 34.14 -23.46
N LYS A 742 18.26 34.45 -23.10
CA LYS A 742 19.19 33.50 -22.49
C LYS A 742 18.63 32.90 -21.21
N VAL A 743 18.09 33.69 -20.31
CA VAL A 743 17.51 33.21 -19.07
C VAL A 743 16.24 32.42 -19.33
N LEU A 744 15.40 32.81 -20.32
CA LEU A 744 14.25 31.98 -20.72
C LEU A 744 14.68 30.62 -21.25
N ASP A 745 15.77 30.52 -21.98
CA ASP A 745 16.35 29.27 -22.47
C ASP A 745 16.80 28.36 -21.31
N ILE A 746 17.53 28.91 -20.35
CA ILE A 746 17.90 28.19 -19.12
C ILE A 746 16.65 27.70 -18.38
N LEU A 747 15.64 28.56 -18.22
CA LEU A 747 14.38 28.21 -17.56
C LEU A 747 13.63 27.11 -18.31
N PHE A 748 13.69 27.10 -19.64
CA PHE A 748 13.06 26.06 -20.44
C PHE A 748 13.61 24.68 -20.08
N PHE A 749 14.93 24.51 -20.10
CA PHE A 749 15.55 23.24 -19.71
C PHE A 749 15.30 22.87 -18.25
N ARG A 750 15.31 23.86 -17.34
CA ARG A 750 15.02 23.61 -15.93
C ARG A 750 13.59 23.16 -15.70
N LEU A 751 12.63 23.90 -16.22
CA LEU A 751 11.21 23.60 -16.02
C LEU A 751 10.81 22.25 -16.64
N THR A 752 11.34 21.95 -17.81
CA THR A 752 11.03 20.69 -18.48
C THR A 752 11.67 19.50 -17.77
N THR A 753 12.94 19.57 -17.38
CA THR A 753 13.64 18.47 -16.69
C THR A 753 13.17 18.27 -15.24
N TRP A 754 12.94 19.36 -14.49
CA TRP A 754 12.44 19.26 -13.11
C TRP A 754 11.09 18.57 -13.02
N PHE A 755 10.24 18.73 -14.01
CA PHE A 755 8.85 18.29 -13.90
C PHE A 755 8.48 17.16 -14.87
N SER A 756 9.41 16.70 -15.71
CA SER A 756 9.21 15.53 -16.57
C SER A 756 8.88 14.24 -15.81
N PRO A 757 9.36 14.00 -14.56
CA PRO A 757 8.90 12.86 -13.78
C PRO A 757 7.41 12.92 -13.42
N ILE A 758 6.86 14.11 -13.21
CA ILE A 758 5.47 14.31 -12.78
C ILE A 758 4.53 14.37 -13.98
N LEU A 759 4.84 15.18 -14.99
CA LEU A 759 4.03 15.40 -16.20
C LEU A 759 4.78 14.93 -17.45
N PRO A 760 5.00 13.62 -17.63
CA PRO A 760 5.85 13.11 -18.69
C PRO A 760 5.32 13.43 -20.09
N PHE A 761 4.01 13.37 -20.31
CA PHE A 761 3.43 13.66 -21.62
C PHE A 761 3.50 15.15 -21.97
N THR A 762 3.19 16.02 -21.02
CA THR A 762 3.24 17.47 -21.24
C THR A 762 4.65 17.97 -21.47
N MET A 763 5.61 17.51 -20.66
CA MET A 763 7.01 17.97 -20.78
C MET A 763 7.68 17.41 -22.03
N GLU A 764 7.32 16.21 -22.46
CA GLU A 764 7.75 15.66 -23.74
C GLU A 764 7.20 16.47 -24.92
N GLU A 765 5.89 16.75 -24.93
CA GLU A 765 5.26 17.61 -25.95
C GLU A 765 5.96 18.97 -26.03
N VAL A 766 6.18 19.62 -24.87
CA VAL A 766 6.86 20.93 -24.78
C VAL A 766 8.28 20.87 -25.32
N TYR A 767 9.00 19.81 -24.99
CA TYR A 767 10.39 19.65 -25.44
C TYR A 767 10.49 19.41 -26.95
N LEU A 768 9.65 18.49 -27.47
CA LEU A 768 9.62 18.13 -28.90
C LEU A 768 9.06 19.24 -29.78
N GLU A 769 8.23 20.14 -29.27
CA GLU A 769 7.82 21.34 -30.00
C GLU A 769 9.01 22.23 -30.36
N ARG A 770 10.03 22.24 -29.53
CA ARG A 770 11.25 23.01 -29.77
C ARG A 770 12.34 22.21 -30.45
N PHE A 771 12.48 20.92 -30.16
CA PHE A 771 13.51 20.02 -30.66
C PHE A 771 12.91 18.78 -31.32
N PRO A 772 12.31 18.94 -32.52
CA PRO A 772 11.50 17.89 -33.13
C PRO A 772 12.30 16.77 -33.81
N GLU A 773 13.63 16.76 -33.75
CA GLU A 773 14.45 15.78 -34.41
C GLU A 773 14.20 14.38 -33.83
N GLU A 774 14.24 13.35 -34.70
CA GLU A 774 14.07 11.96 -34.33
C GLU A 774 15.13 11.54 -33.29
N GLY A 775 14.70 10.88 -32.23
CA GLY A 775 15.55 10.42 -31.13
C GLY A 775 15.72 11.43 -29.98
N ASN A 776 15.24 12.66 -30.14
CA ASN A 776 15.19 13.60 -29.03
C ASN A 776 14.05 13.25 -28.04
N SER A 777 14.31 13.45 -26.76
CA SER A 777 13.29 13.32 -25.71
C SER A 777 13.75 14.05 -24.45
N VAL A 778 12.84 14.70 -23.75
CA VAL A 778 13.12 15.28 -22.42
C VAL A 778 13.52 14.20 -21.41
N HIS A 779 13.05 12.98 -21.62
CA HIS A 779 13.32 11.83 -20.73
C HIS A 779 14.74 11.28 -20.86
N LEU A 780 15.51 11.74 -21.84
CA LEU A 780 16.92 11.41 -21.99
C LEU A 780 17.84 12.44 -21.32
N LEU A 781 17.28 13.50 -20.73
CA LEU A 781 18.03 14.57 -20.12
C LEU A 781 18.15 14.37 -18.61
N ASP A 782 19.32 14.78 -18.10
CA ASP A 782 19.51 15.00 -16.66
C ASP A 782 19.09 16.44 -16.31
N ILE A 783 18.78 16.68 -15.04
CA ILE A 783 18.63 18.05 -14.56
C ILE A 783 20.00 18.75 -14.72
N PRO A 784 20.08 19.86 -15.47
CA PRO A 784 21.36 20.53 -15.69
C PRO A 784 22.03 20.96 -14.37
N SER A 785 23.34 21.13 -14.34
CA SER A 785 24.08 21.65 -13.19
C SER A 785 23.96 23.16 -13.09
N ASN A 786 24.01 23.71 -11.88
CA ASN A 786 24.04 25.16 -11.65
C ASN A 786 25.48 25.67 -11.84
N GLU A 787 25.62 26.84 -12.44
CA GLU A 787 26.91 27.58 -12.45
C GLU A 787 27.14 28.19 -11.07
N LYS A 788 28.38 28.16 -10.60
CA LYS A 788 28.77 28.63 -9.26
C LYS A 788 28.42 30.10 -9.02
N ASP A 789 28.57 30.92 -10.07
CA ASP A 789 28.34 32.35 -10.00
C ASP A 789 26.87 32.73 -9.84
N TRP A 790 25.94 31.83 -10.12
CA TRP A 790 24.50 32.11 -9.98
C TRP A 790 24.08 32.25 -8.51
N TYR A 791 24.80 31.61 -7.58
CA TYR A 791 24.45 31.66 -6.17
C TYR A 791 24.95 32.94 -5.51
N ASN A 792 24.08 33.93 -5.28
CA ASN A 792 24.40 35.22 -4.69
C ASN A 792 23.36 35.66 -3.65
N PRO A 793 23.49 35.27 -2.37
CA PRO A 793 22.52 35.59 -1.32
C PRO A 793 22.34 37.09 -1.05
N LYS A 794 23.40 37.90 -1.22
CA LYS A 794 23.30 39.35 -1.04
C LYS A 794 22.37 39.98 -2.08
N HIS A 795 22.42 39.50 -3.29
CA HIS A 795 21.59 39.96 -4.39
C HIS A 795 20.11 39.65 -4.15
N VAL A 796 19.83 38.47 -3.61
CA VAL A 796 18.47 38.05 -3.22
C VAL A 796 17.87 38.94 -2.18
N ASN A 797 18.59 39.23 -1.12
CA ASN A 797 18.11 40.10 -0.04
C ASN A 797 17.72 41.49 -0.57
N HIS A 798 18.47 42.03 -1.55
CA HIS A 798 18.10 43.28 -2.21
C HIS A 798 16.80 43.14 -3.01
N TRP A 799 16.66 42.04 -3.78
CA TRP A 799 15.46 41.83 -4.59
C TRP A 799 14.22 41.49 -3.74
N ASP A 800 14.34 40.87 -2.60
CA ASP A 800 13.25 40.66 -1.65
C ASP A 800 12.72 42.01 -1.11
N LYS A 801 13.64 42.93 -0.78
CA LYS A 801 13.28 44.33 -0.42
C LYS A 801 12.57 45.02 -1.59
N ILE A 802 13.08 44.92 -2.82
CA ILE A 802 12.46 45.49 -4.02
C ILE A 802 11.07 44.92 -4.27
N ARG A 803 10.90 43.61 -4.14
CA ARG A 803 9.59 42.93 -4.26
C ARG A 803 8.58 43.43 -3.22
N ASN A 804 9.01 43.65 -2.00
CA ASN A 804 8.15 44.22 -0.97
C ASN A 804 7.70 45.63 -1.31
N VAL A 805 8.61 46.51 -1.78
CA VAL A 805 8.24 47.84 -2.23
C VAL A 805 7.29 47.76 -3.44
N ARG A 806 7.53 46.86 -4.40
CA ARG A 806 6.62 46.62 -5.54
C ARG A 806 5.22 46.27 -5.07
N ARG A 807 5.08 45.45 -3.99
CA ARG A 807 3.74 45.11 -3.44
C ARG A 807 2.98 46.36 -2.96
N VAL A 808 3.66 47.30 -2.30
CA VAL A 808 3.01 48.55 -1.88
C VAL A 808 2.62 49.40 -3.10
N VAL A 809 3.50 49.48 -4.11
CA VAL A 809 3.21 50.21 -5.36
C VAL A 809 2.01 49.60 -6.11
N THR A 810 2.04 48.30 -6.30
CA THR A 810 0.93 47.61 -7.03
C THR A 810 -0.38 47.68 -6.25
N GLY A 811 -0.35 47.67 -4.91
CA GLY A 811 -1.53 47.92 -4.09
C GLY A 811 -2.11 49.32 -4.28
N ALA A 812 -1.25 50.36 -4.29
CA ALA A 812 -1.69 51.72 -4.56
C ALA A 812 -2.25 51.90 -5.98
N ILE A 813 -1.67 51.23 -6.97
CA ILE A 813 -2.16 51.23 -8.37
C ILE A 813 -3.57 50.58 -8.44
N GLU A 814 -3.75 49.48 -7.69
CA GLU A 814 -5.03 48.74 -7.72
C GLU A 814 -6.18 49.60 -7.15
N VAL A 815 -5.93 50.46 -6.15
CA VAL A 815 -6.92 51.42 -5.66
C VAL A 815 -7.41 52.35 -6.81
N LEU A 816 -6.50 52.92 -7.60
CA LEU A 816 -6.87 53.75 -8.75
C LEU A 816 -7.60 52.99 -9.84
N ARG A 817 -7.32 51.68 -10.01
CA ARG A 817 -8.05 50.84 -10.96
C ARG A 817 -9.47 50.57 -10.50
N GLN A 818 -9.65 50.26 -9.20
CA GLN A 818 -10.97 50.06 -8.60
C GLN A 818 -11.83 51.33 -8.70
N ASP A 819 -11.22 52.51 -8.51
CA ASP A 819 -11.86 53.80 -8.67
C ASP A 819 -12.05 54.21 -10.14
N LYS A 820 -11.63 53.39 -11.12
CA LYS A 820 -11.71 53.61 -12.56
C LYS A 820 -11.01 54.88 -13.06
N VAL A 821 -10.00 55.34 -12.30
CA VAL A 821 -9.14 56.51 -12.69
C VAL A 821 -8.18 56.10 -13.78
N ILE A 822 -7.70 54.85 -13.73
CA ILE A 822 -6.81 54.25 -14.72
C ILE A 822 -7.34 52.86 -15.16
N GLY A 823 -7.05 52.48 -16.40
CA GLY A 823 -7.37 51.16 -16.94
C GLY A 823 -6.22 50.16 -16.86
N SER A 824 -4.98 50.62 -16.82
CA SER A 824 -3.79 49.77 -16.74
C SER A 824 -2.71 50.42 -15.87
N SER A 825 -1.75 49.61 -15.38
CA SER A 825 -0.61 50.08 -14.58
C SER A 825 0.27 51.08 -15.39
N LEU A 826 0.33 50.93 -16.71
CA LEU A 826 1.05 51.86 -17.59
C LEU A 826 0.46 53.30 -17.63
N GLU A 827 -0.75 53.50 -17.12
CA GLU A 827 -1.38 54.82 -16.97
C GLU A 827 -1.05 55.47 -15.62
N ALA A 828 -0.26 54.78 -14.76
CA ALA A 828 0.11 55.24 -13.43
C ALA A 828 1.46 55.95 -13.39
N CYS A 829 1.54 56.94 -12.48
CA CYS A 829 2.77 57.62 -12.09
C CYS A 829 2.82 57.67 -10.56
N PRO A 830 3.29 56.58 -9.89
CA PRO A 830 3.45 56.54 -8.46
C PRO A 830 4.60 57.36 -7.98
N THR A 831 4.49 57.93 -6.74
CA THR A 831 5.60 58.47 -5.97
C THR A 831 5.77 57.61 -4.73
N ILE A 832 6.94 57.01 -4.57
CA ILE A 832 7.32 56.12 -3.45
C ILE A 832 8.06 56.96 -2.41
N TYR A 833 7.55 56.97 -1.19
CA TYR A 833 8.20 57.58 -0.02
C TYR A 833 8.83 56.51 0.87
N ILE A 834 10.11 56.63 1.16
CA ILE A 834 10.87 55.65 1.90
C ILE A 834 11.54 56.29 3.10
N LYS A 835 11.35 55.72 4.31
CA LYS A 835 11.96 56.21 5.54
C LYS A 835 13.39 55.71 5.74
N ASP A 836 13.60 54.41 5.43
CA ASP A 836 14.91 53.75 5.62
C ASP A 836 15.88 54.15 4.52
N LYS A 837 17.07 54.59 4.92
CA LYS A 837 18.09 55.06 3.97
C LYS A 837 18.70 53.96 3.13
N GLU A 838 18.94 52.78 3.72
CA GLU A 838 19.46 51.61 3.00
C GLU A 838 18.47 51.15 1.93
N LEU A 839 17.21 51.04 2.31
CA LEU A 839 16.13 50.67 1.38
C LEU A 839 15.97 51.68 0.26
N PHE A 840 16.06 52.99 0.58
CA PHE A 840 16.02 54.05 -0.42
C PHE A 840 17.14 53.89 -1.45
N ASP A 841 18.39 53.65 -1.01
CA ASP A 841 19.54 53.51 -1.89
C ASP A 841 19.41 52.24 -2.76
N ILE A 842 18.87 51.14 -2.22
CA ILE A 842 18.55 49.92 -2.98
C ILE A 842 17.50 50.23 -4.07
N ILE A 843 16.41 50.89 -3.75
CA ILE A 843 15.32 51.20 -4.68
C ILE A 843 15.79 52.17 -5.77
N LYS A 844 16.65 53.11 -5.45
CA LYS A 844 17.28 54.03 -6.40
C LYS A 844 18.22 53.33 -7.40
N SER A 845 18.79 52.18 -7.03
CA SER A 845 19.72 51.42 -7.87
C SER A 845 19.03 50.63 -9.01
N VAL A 846 17.70 50.54 -9.02
CA VAL A 846 16.90 49.82 -10.02
C VAL A 846 15.89 50.76 -10.69
N ASP A 847 15.53 50.47 -11.92
CA ASP A 847 14.42 51.14 -12.60
C ASP A 847 13.08 50.61 -12.08
N MET A 848 12.53 51.29 -11.08
CA MET A 848 11.25 50.92 -10.48
C MET A 848 10.07 51.08 -11.43
N SER A 849 10.16 51.93 -12.46
CA SER A 849 9.10 52.05 -13.47
C SER A 849 8.98 50.76 -14.30
N GLU A 850 10.09 50.14 -14.64
CA GLU A 850 10.13 48.82 -15.27
C GLU A 850 9.62 47.72 -14.33
N VAL A 851 10.14 47.70 -13.08
CA VAL A 851 9.73 46.68 -12.09
C VAL A 851 8.24 46.73 -11.75
N CYS A 852 7.65 47.91 -11.67
CA CYS A 852 6.23 48.12 -11.36
C CYS A 852 5.34 48.23 -12.60
N ILE A 853 5.92 48.19 -13.79
CA ILE A 853 5.21 48.28 -15.10
C ILE A 853 4.38 49.56 -15.17
N THR A 854 5.01 50.69 -14.95
CA THR A 854 4.38 52.03 -15.00
C THR A 854 5.05 52.94 -16.01
N SER A 855 4.36 54.03 -16.45
CA SER A 855 4.98 54.97 -17.37
C SER A 855 6.13 55.74 -16.72
N SER A 856 6.04 56.05 -15.44
CA SER A 856 7.09 56.71 -14.64
C SER A 856 6.88 56.43 -13.17
N ILE A 857 7.93 56.51 -12.41
CA ILE A 857 7.96 56.44 -10.91
C ILE A 857 8.89 57.50 -10.37
N ASN A 858 8.45 58.15 -9.30
CA ASN A 858 9.31 59.01 -8.48
C ASN A 858 9.66 58.28 -7.15
N VAL A 859 10.86 58.43 -6.69
CA VAL A 859 11.32 57.85 -5.42
C VAL A 859 11.89 58.96 -4.53
N GLU A 860 11.31 59.18 -3.39
CA GLU A 860 11.64 60.23 -2.43
C GLU A 860 12.05 59.68 -1.09
N PHE A 861 13.09 60.23 -0.52
CA PHE A 861 13.53 59.93 0.82
C PHE A 861 12.73 60.75 1.83
N SER A 862 12.06 60.13 2.77
CA SER A 862 11.20 60.78 3.78
C SER A 862 11.53 60.30 5.19
N PRO A 863 12.60 60.76 5.82
CA PRO A 863 13.14 60.18 7.05
C PRO A 863 12.25 60.40 8.30
N THR A 864 11.36 61.38 8.28
CA THR A 864 10.60 61.76 9.46
C THR A 864 9.19 61.14 9.53
N SER A 865 8.45 61.06 8.45
CA SER A 865 7.10 60.44 8.43
C SER A 865 6.66 60.11 7.02
N ILE A 866 5.84 59.11 6.89
CA ILE A 866 5.02 58.84 5.69
C ILE A 866 3.71 59.61 5.86
N ALA A 867 3.32 60.40 4.83
CA ALA A 867 2.08 61.17 4.89
C ALA A 867 0.85 60.26 5.04
N ASP A 868 -0.14 60.69 5.83
CA ASP A 868 -1.39 59.90 6.02
C ASP A 868 -2.16 59.63 4.74
N ALA A 869 -1.92 60.36 3.69
CA ALA A 869 -2.50 60.19 2.37
C ALA A 869 -1.84 59.08 1.53
N CYS A 870 -0.76 58.45 2.02
CA CYS A 870 -0.07 57.37 1.33
C CYS A 870 -0.77 56.02 1.53
N PHE A 871 -0.79 55.22 0.49
CA PHE A 871 -1.09 53.80 0.58
C PHE A 871 0.12 53.12 1.25
N THR A 872 -0.13 52.31 2.25
CA THR A 872 0.86 51.55 3.03
C THR A 872 0.40 50.10 3.23
N LEU A 873 1.34 49.22 3.54
CA LEU A 873 1.06 47.86 3.99
C LEU A 873 1.68 47.65 5.38
N ASP A 874 0.97 47.00 6.29
CA ASP A 874 1.38 46.80 7.69
C ASP A 874 2.71 46.07 7.81
N ASP A 875 2.97 45.12 6.91
CA ASP A 875 4.21 44.36 6.87
C ASP A 875 5.36 45.05 6.12
N VAL A 876 5.11 46.24 5.57
CA VAL A 876 6.13 47.10 4.91
C VAL A 876 6.04 48.55 5.44
N PRO A 877 6.27 48.78 6.75
CA PRO A 877 5.91 50.04 7.41
C PRO A 877 6.73 51.28 6.99
N ASP A 878 7.90 51.06 6.38
CA ASP A 878 8.81 52.15 6.02
C ASP A 878 8.57 52.67 4.58
N VAL A 879 7.52 52.22 3.92
CA VAL A 879 7.17 52.55 2.53
C VAL A 879 5.76 53.05 2.43
N GLY A 880 5.56 54.21 1.81
CA GLY A 880 4.26 54.72 1.44
C GLY A 880 4.23 55.15 -0.01
N VAL A 881 3.07 55.02 -0.66
CA VAL A 881 2.93 55.34 -2.07
C VAL A 881 1.71 56.26 -2.31
N ILE A 882 1.94 57.35 -3.06
CA ILE A 882 0.88 58.13 -3.62
C ILE A 882 0.87 57.89 -5.13
N CYS A 883 -0.22 57.36 -5.64
CA CYS A 883 -0.36 57.06 -7.05
C CYS A 883 -1.21 58.10 -7.75
N LYS A 884 -0.75 58.59 -8.92
CA LYS A 884 -1.46 59.54 -9.77
C LYS A 884 -1.52 58.99 -11.20
N LYS A 885 -2.47 59.50 -12.01
CA LYS A 885 -2.51 59.20 -13.43
C LYS A 885 -1.30 59.84 -14.13
N ALA A 886 -0.58 59.10 -14.95
CA ALA A 886 0.51 59.61 -15.76
C ALA A 886 0.02 60.63 -16.82
N GLN A 887 0.86 61.59 -17.12
CA GLN A 887 0.62 62.58 -18.13
C GLN A 887 1.37 62.23 -19.43
N GLY A 888 0.82 62.64 -20.57
CA GLY A 888 1.39 62.41 -21.88
C GLY A 888 0.46 61.64 -22.84
N LYS A 889 0.91 61.52 -24.08
CA LYS A 889 0.24 60.65 -25.07
C LYS A 889 0.81 59.25 -25.00
N LYS A 890 -0.07 58.28 -25.31
CA LYS A 890 0.24 56.87 -25.33
C LYS A 890 1.09 56.47 -26.55
N CYS A 891 2.26 55.89 -26.35
CA CYS A 891 2.97 55.23 -27.43
C CYS A 891 2.19 54.05 -27.99
N GLN A 892 2.03 53.93 -29.31
CA GLN A 892 1.20 52.90 -29.95
C GLN A 892 1.85 51.50 -29.87
N ARG A 893 3.17 51.38 -29.56
CA ARG A 893 3.84 50.09 -29.50
C ARG A 893 4.05 49.60 -28.03
N CYS A 894 4.64 50.39 -27.16
CA CYS A 894 4.90 49.99 -25.75
C CYS A 894 3.82 50.45 -24.78
N TRP A 895 2.87 51.27 -25.21
CA TRP A 895 1.71 51.78 -24.48
C TRP A 895 2.01 52.68 -23.27
N THR A 896 3.27 53.06 -23.04
CA THR A 896 3.60 54.02 -22.00
C THR A 896 3.10 55.44 -22.39
N LEU A 897 2.76 56.22 -21.36
CA LEU A 897 2.31 57.62 -21.49
C LEU A 897 3.53 58.56 -21.36
N ASN A 898 4.43 58.54 -22.32
CA ASN A 898 5.70 59.29 -22.29
C ASN A 898 5.90 60.16 -23.52
N LEU A 899 4.95 60.21 -24.46
CA LEU A 899 5.00 61.12 -25.61
C LEU A 899 4.60 62.53 -25.20
N PRO A 900 5.27 63.58 -25.68
CA PRO A 900 4.85 64.97 -25.46
C PRO A 900 3.42 65.22 -25.96
N VAL A 901 2.64 66.02 -25.23
CA VAL A 901 1.26 66.34 -25.55
C VAL A 901 1.16 67.12 -26.89
N GLU A 902 2.24 67.87 -27.26
CA GLU A 902 2.26 68.77 -28.44
C GLU A 902 2.94 68.18 -29.70
N LYS A 903 3.15 66.86 -29.79
CA LYS A 903 3.72 66.25 -31.01
C LYS A 903 2.83 66.33 -32.22
N SER A 904 3.47 66.57 -33.40
CA SER A 904 2.83 66.61 -34.71
C SER A 904 2.08 65.30 -35.05
N GLU A 905 1.01 65.42 -35.82
CA GLU A 905 0.30 64.26 -36.38
C GLU A 905 1.26 63.34 -37.14
N GLY A 906 1.30 62.03 -36.76
CA GLY A 906 2.11 61.01 -37.42
C GLY A 906 3.31 60.47 -36.57
N ASP A 907 3.58 61.01 -35.37
CA ASP A 907 4.69 60.58 -34.50
C ASP A 907 4.15 59.86 -33.24
N ASP A 908 3.63 58.64 -33.46
CA ASP A 908 2.92 57.87 -32.47
C ASP A 908 3.84 56.89 -31.67
N LEU A 909 5.14 56.89 -31.89
CA LEU A 909 6.09 56.05 -31.21
C LEU A 909 7.06 56.88 -30.30
N CYS A 910 7.39 56.36 -29.17
CA CYS A 910 8.46 56.87 -28.30
C CYS A 910 9.84 56.60 -28.92
N ASP A 911 10.85 57.30 -28.47
CA ASP A 911 12.21 57.21 -29.03
C ASP A 911 12.79 55.79 -28.95
N ARG A 912 12.56 55.07 -27.87
CA ARG A 912 12.93 53.61 -27.71
C ARG A 912 12.27 52.78 -28.79
N CYS A 913 10.98 52.97 -29.00
CA CYS A 913 10.22 52.18 -29.97
C CYS A 913 10.56 52.55 -31.42
N LYS A 914 10.93 53.81 -31.69
CA LYS A 914 11.45 54.20 -32.98
C LYS A 914 12.77 53.53 -33.31
N GLN A 915 13.72 53.54 -32.35
CA GLN A 915 14.99 52.86 -32.53
C GLN A 915 14.87 51.33 -32.70
N ALA A 916 13.81 50.73 -32.18
CA ALA A 916 13.60 49.27 -32.25
C ALA A 916 12.98 48.83 -33.57
N VAL A 917 12.37 49.71 -34.37
CA VAL A 917 11.73 49.39 -35.65
C VAL A 917 12.50 49.88 -36.89
N ILE A 918 13.60 50.64 -36.66
CA ILE A 918 14.64 50.98 -37.66
C ILE A 918 15.59 49.80 -37.80
#